data_d69993e129bf43337239bf6e8263705f
#
_entry.id   d69993e129bf43337239bf6e8263705f
#
_cell.length_a   1.000
_cell.length_b   1.000
_cell.length_c   1.000
_cell.angle_alpha   90.00
_cell.angle_beta   90.00
_cell.angle_gamma   90.00
#
_symmetry.space_group_name_H-M   'P 1'
#
loop_
_entity.id
_entity.type
_entity.pdbx_description
1 polymer ?
#
loop_
_entity_poly.entity_id
_entity_poly.type
_entity_poly.pdbx_seq_one_letter_code
_entity_poly.pdbx_strand_id
1 'polypeptide(L)'
;MKNLKMFSAVALIFGVVLFSSCSDLVSEKNDLEYGSISINSETRAVFVDDIKSATVKISGFDSNGKKFEKSAPVTPVEKGKGTFSTIEQIPVTKNAVVQVQAFGNSSADSKIDGITMYAVCDIQGGKNTSVAVNWESSKKGKVFAALLEKGENLSKLTDEQLSSIYNAIPSSTHASLIDAESIATAFKAGTLTESTSYVLNAGTVKITANGCSGCTIQVSDPNSKISSAVSGDSAEVTVENVAPGTWNVYAVKDGAVVKSGTVTVESSAAAEVVLGNVVVAEYDGIKILVAKSLNYPLIHYWDCSDKASYSNTTWPGIEMDSKSSDSDYVYEFKKVSSVSILITNSSKQKLCNDNMVLSEKGTYRITASGAQKQSAPVPPTVTVPSKAYLGGSFTITVSSESALTQNTVSINGVTKTLVIGSNTFNVSDFTSSVGTISVLGTVSNSAGSKNVSGSISVAEKPVNTLVTNFNELRIYQVMVASFQDGDPSIGFTQMWGPDTQTKGGDLQGIIEAIPYIKTLGCNALWMTPIFNSNGSDKLDATGYFAYDYFNIDPHFGTMEKFDELVALCHENGINVILDGVFGHNKGKVASSPSRNGIKNPGIIPSTSNPVDYANNSNSLKYYSDVARYWITEHKIDGWRFDQCYQVGLGDKDNDTGVFPKNTGTNGHNYWYDIRKVVEEAASSNGNLGTDWGTLGYMVGEHWHGDSTVIQMGSVNAGYTSSSYGNTSNAAKGYGLNSCFDFPAYYKVVQGFAQEWGGTTTENITTGLSYLYKTYSEKGYSCKEDDGSYETYYPNFMLSNHDLFRVGDLINKKYNDGFESDNYAKRNMVLLAAQAAYTGPITIYYGDEIGDHNATTTTGWGTDNVARSSGKISGFNEREQKIHKWTQKCLEARSEHEALWNGSNEQIIGEKDFYVAKKVGGGETIYIAFNYNSSSSKSFSISGNGTDLLSDESFSGTVTVPALSARFILVK
;
A
#
# COMPACT_ATOMS: atom_id res chain seq x y z
N MET A 1 39.89 -20.40 -39.27
CA MET A 1 40.74 -21.60 -39.06
C MET A 1 40.89 -21.79 -37.57
N LYS A 2 40.37 -22.92 -37.16
CA LYS A 2 40.86 -23.86 -36.15
C LYS A 2 41.04 -23.32 -34.73
N ASN A 3 40.16 -23.73 -33.90
CA ASN A 3 40.19 -24.90 -32.97
C ASN A 3 40.80 -24.51 -31.62
N LEU A 4 40.43 -24.93 -30.51
CA LEU A 4 39.46 -25.93 -29.99
C LEU A 4 39.75 -26.08 -28.50
N LYS A 5 38.70 -26.20 -27.69
CA LYS A 5 38.62 -27.06 -26.49
C LYS A 5 39.51 -26.74 -25.27
N MET A 6 39.02 -26.70 -24.12
CA MET A 6 38.17 -27.52 -23.24
C MET A 6 38.89 -27.81 -21.90
N PHE A 7 38.14 -27.99 -20.88
CA PHE A 7 38.30 -28.64 -19.56
C PHE A 7 38.86 -27.82 -18.38
N SER A 8 38.03 -27.55 -17.46
CA SER A 8 37.60 -28.33 -16.27
C SER A 8 38.49 -28.21 -15.05
N ALA A 9 37.88 -27.79 -13.98
CA ALA A 9 37.84 -28.35 -12.63
C ALA A 9 38.99 -28.12 -11.65
N VAL A 10 38.59 -27.68 -10.47
CA VAL A 10 38.92 -28.17 -9.12
C VAL A 10 40.06 -27.51 -8.33
N ALA A 11 39.64 -27.06 -7.17
CA ALA A 11 40.25 -27.11 -5.84
C ALA A 11 41.18 -25.97 -5.35
N LEU A 12 40.61 -25.36 -4.32
CA LEU A 12 41.22 -25.07 -3.01
C LEU A 12 42.75 -24.95 -2.97
N ILE A 13 43.27 -23.91 -2.34
CA ILE A 13 44.15 -23.94 -1.17
C ILE A 13 44.47 -22.52 -0.70
N PHE A 14 44.51 -22.37 0.63
CA PHE A 14 44.94 -21.28 1.50
C PHE A 14 46.15 -20.48 1.03
N GLY A 15 46.13 -19.18 1.26
CA GLY A 15 47.29 -18.32 1.22
C GLY A 15 47.15 -17.10 2.09
N VAL A 16 47.50 -17.24 3.39
CA VAL A 16 47.72 -16.12 4.30
C VAL A 16 48.99 -15.40 3.82
N VAL A 17 48.88 -14.08 3.54
CA VAL A 17 50.04 -13.20 3.55
C VAL A 17 49.73 -11.96 4.38
N LEU A 18 50.38 -11.88 5.53
CA LEU A 18 50.59 -10.69 6.33
C LEU A 18 51.48 -9.68 5.56
N PHE A 19 51.06 -8.45 5.42
CA PHE A 19 51.98 -7.32 5.39
C PHE A 19 51.48 -6.16 6.27
N SER A 20 52.38 -5.73 7.13
CA SER A 20 52.23 -4.68 8.10
C SER A 20 52.50 -3.28 7.51
N SER A 21 51.88 -2.33 8.18
CA SER A 21 52.25 -0.92 8.39
C SER A 21 52.18 0.09 7.23
N CYS A 22 51.26 1.03 7.35
CA CYS A 22 51.58 2.41 7.64
C CYS A 22 50.32 3.24 7.95
N SER A 23 50.45 3.88 9.04
CA SER A 23 49.79 5.00 9.72
C SER A 23 48.84 5.92 8.96
N ASP A 24 47.78 6.26 9.70
CA ASP A 24 47.09 7.55 9.80
C ASP A 24 46.30 8.03 8.61
N LEU A 25 45.04 7.65 8.63
CA LEU A 25 43.95 8.58 8.35
C LEU A 25 42.72 8.05 9.10
N VAL A 26 42.36 8.71 10.18
CA VAL A 26 41.15 8.47 10.94
C VAL A 26 39.97 8.90 10.04
N SER A 27 39.39 7.96 9.36
CA SER A 27 37.99 8.06 8.93
C SER A 27 37.20 7.25 9.94
N GLU A 28 36.37 7.88 10.74
CA GLU A 28 35.35 7.19 11.52
C GLU A 28 34.44 6.44 10.57
N LYS A 29 34.81 5.19 10.28
CA LYS A 29 33.86 4.21 9.78
C LYS A 29 33.02 3.77 10.97
N ASN A 30 31.79 4.22 11.03
CA ASN A 30 30.73 3.59 11.81
C ASN A 30 30.37 2.24 11.22
N ASP A 31 31.25 1.25 11.33
CA ASP A 31 30.93 -0.13 11.00
C ASP A 31 30.04 -0.66 12.14
N LEU A 32 28.74 -0.84 11.86
CA LEU A 32 27.82 -1.54 12.74
C LEU A 32 28.37 -2.96 12.94
N GLU A 33 28.69 -3.32 14.18
CA GLU A 33 28.99 -4.70 14.51
C GLU A 33 27.69 -5.52 14.56
N TYR A 34 27.72 -6.73 14.03
CA TYR A 34 26.60 -7.64 14.03
C TYR A 34 26.90 -8.91 14.80
N GLY A 35 25.90 -9.45 15.48
CA GLY A 35 25.90 -10.76 16.11
C GLY A 35 24.82 -11.67 15.54
N SER A 36 24.62 -12.80 16.17
CA SER A 36 23.54 -13.75 15.85
C SER A 36 22.83 -14.22 17.11
N ILE A 37 21.64 -14.75 16.94
CA ILE A 37 20.80 -15.29 18.02
C ILE A 37 20.35 -16.71 17.71
N SER A 38 20.49 -17.60 18.71
CA SER A 38 19.84 -18.90 18.71
C SER A 38 18.81 -18.94 19.81
N ILE A 39 17.59 -19.34 19.48
CA ILE A 39 16.52 -19.46 20.45
C ILE A 39 16.46 -20.88 20.99
N ASN A 40 16.47 -20.99 22.30
CA ASN A 40 16.35 -22.24 23.04
C ASN A 40 15.14 -22.16 23.97
N SER A 41 14.29 -23.16 23.90
CA SER A 41 13.12 -23.28 24.76
C SER A 41 13.34 -24.48 25.69
N GLU A 42 14.21 -24.33 26.68
CA GLU A 42 14.59 -25.39 27.63
C GLU A 42 13.55 -25.68 28.73
N THR A 43 12.32 -25.28 28.61
CA THR A 43 11.39 -25.54 29.69
C THR A 43 10.37 -26.62 29.37
N ARG A 44 10.06 -27.45 30.30
CA ARG A 44 8.95 -28.41 30.44
C ARG A 44 7.55 -27.80 30.25
N ALA A 45 7.44 -26.69 29.52
CA ALA A 45 6.17 -26.21 28.99
C ALA A 45 5.71 -27.23 27.94
N VAL A 46 4.53 -27.71 28.06
CA VAL A 46 3.79 -28.72 27.29
C VAL A 46 3.79 -28.46 25.76
N PHE A 47 4.54 -27.50 25.25
CA PHE A 47 4.41 -26.90 23.93
C PHE A 47 5.56 -27.17 22.96
N VAL A 48 6.72 -27.60 23.45
CA VAL A 48 7.94 -27.64 22.61
C VAL A 48 7.91 -28.74 21.57
N ASP A 49 7.27 -29.87 21.89
CA ASP A 49 7.19 -31.02 20.98
C ASP A 49 6.25 -30.80 19.78
N ASP A 50 5.42 -29.78 19.86
CA ASP A 50 4.29 -29.54 18.96
C ASP A 50 4.45 -28.32 18.07
N ILE A 51 5.53 -27.53 18.24
CA ILE A 51 5.81 -26.35 17.40
C ILE A 51 6.30 -26.78 16.03
N LYS A 52 5.55 -26.43 14.99
CA LYS A 52 5.93 -26.65 13.59
C LYS A 52 6.86 -25.56 13.09
N SER A 53 6.57 -24.32 13.44
CA SER A 53 7.34 -23.13 13.06
C SER A 53 7.10 -22.03 14.09
N ALA A 54 7.94 -21.02 14.08
CA ALA A 54 7.70 -19.79 14.82
C ALA A 54 8.17 -18.60 14.01
N THR A 55 7.54 -17.45 14.22
CA THR A 55 8.06 -16.17 13.77
C THR A 55 8.75 -15.50 14.94
N VAL A 56 9.98 -15.09 14.73
CA VAL A 56 10.79 -14.38 15.72
C VAL A 56 10.97 -12.94 15.27
N LYS A 57 10.65 -12.02 16.15
CA LYS A 57 10.87 -10.60 15.99
C LYS A 57 11.89 -10.14 17.03
N ILE A 58 12.97 -9.49 16.59
CA ILE A 58 14.03 -8.96 17.45
C ILE A 58 14.06 -7.46 17.26
N SER A 59 13.89 -6.73 18.36
CA SER A 59 13.83 -5.26 18.33
C SER A 59 14.75 -4.65 19.38
N GLY A 60 15.36 -3.52 19.06
CA GLY A 60 16.28 -2.84 19.97
C GLY A 60 16.80 -1.52 19.40
N PHE A 61 17.92 -1.06 19.95
CA PHE A 61 18.63 0.11 19.45
C PHE A 61 20.07 -0.27 19.16
N ASP A 62 20.58 0.04 17.98
CA ASP A 62 21.97 -0.23 17.61
C ASP A 62 22.96 0.66 18.37
N SER A 63 24.25 0.48 18.13
CA SER A 63 25.34 1.26 18.78
C SER A 63 25.25 2.75 18.48
N ASN A 64 24.58 3.15 17.41
CA ASN A 64 24.33 4.55 17.03
C ASN A 64 23.07 5.13 17.66
N GLY A 65 22.33 4.31 18.43
CA GLY A 65 21.05 4.71 19.05
C GLY A 65 19.86 4.72 18.10
N LYS A 66 19.98 4.11 16.91
CA LYS A 66 18.88 3.95 15.96
C LYS A 66 18.08 2.69 16.32
N LYS A 67 16.76 2.83 16.38
CA LYS A 67 15.85 1.68 16.57
C LYS A 67 15.96 0.74 15.38
N PHE A 68 16.03 -0.55 15.63
CA PHE A 68 15.95 -1.57 14.61
C PHE A 68 14.93 -2.63 14.99
N GLU A 69 14.39 -3.28 13.97
CA GLU A 69 13.54 -4.44 14.08
C GLU A 69 13.95 -5.45 13.02
N LYS A 70 14.02 -6.72 13.39
CA LYS A 70 14.31 -7.81 12.47
C LYS A 70 13.36 -8.96 12.75
N SER A 71 12.61 -9.38 11.74
CA SER A 71 11.72 -10.54 11.79
C SER A 71 12.26 -11.66 10.92
N ALA A 72 12.12 -12.89 11.40
CA ALA A 72 12.50 -14.08 10.65
C ALA A 72 11.61 -15.25 11.02
N PRO A 73 11.17 -16.07 10.06
CA PRO A 73 10.60 -17.37 10.34
C PRO A 73 11.71 -18.30 10.84
N VAL A 74 11.40 -19.11 11.85
CA VAL A 74 12.32 -20.13 12.36
C VAL A 74 11.60 -21.47 12.47
N THR A 75 12.36 -22.53 12.27
CA THR A 75 11.88 -23.91 12.39
C THR A 75 12.68 -24.64 13.46
N PRO A 76 12.07 -25.62 14.18
CA PRO A 76 12.82 -26.47 15.10
C PRO A 76 13.97 -27.20 14.36
N VAL A 77 15.16 -27.15 14.95
CA VAL A 77 16.35 -27.85 14.40
C VAL A 77 16.19 -29.35 14.55
N GLU A 78 15.57 -29.78 15.66
CA GLU A 78 15.28 -31.20 15.94
C GLU A 78 13.94 -31.30 16.63
N LYS A 79 13.08 -32.18 16.12
CA LYS A 79 11.75 -32.41 16.71
C LYS A 79 11.87 -32.78 18.19
N GLY A 80 11.17 -32.04 19.05
CA GLY A 80 11.17 -32.29 20.49
C GLY A 80 12.29 -31.63 21.30
N LYS A 81 13.21 -30.87 20.68
CA LYS A 81 14.34 -30.24 21.40
C LYS A 81 14.27 -28.73 21.55
N GLY A 82 13.22 -28.06 21.15
CA GLY A 82 13.00 -26.64 21.41
C GLY A 82 14.10 -25.65 20.94
N THR A 83 15.03 -26.13 20.12
CA THR A 83 16.08 -25.30 19.52
C THR A 83 15.68 -24.95 18.12
N PHE A 84 15.71 -23.66 17.79
CA PHE A 84 15.35 -23.12 16.47
C PHE A 84 16.57 -22.72 15.66
N SER A 85 16.38 -22.56 14.35
CA SER A 85 17.40 -22.06 13.44
C SER A 85 17.95 -20.70 13.89
N THR A 86 19.26 -20.48 13.70
CA THR A 86 19.94 -19.26 14.10
C THR A 86 19.53 -18.09 13.20
N ILE A 87 19.34 -16.93 13.80
CA ILE A 87 19.08 -15.66 13.08
C ILE A 87 20.38 -14.85 13.09
N GLU A 88 20.88 -14.56 11.91
CA GLU A 88 22.16 -13.88 11.68
C GLU A 88 21.99 -12.36 11.49
N GLN A 89 23.09 -11.62 11.53
CA GLN A 89 23.17 -10.20 11.20
C GLN A 89 22.23 -9.30 12.03
N ILE A 90 22.21 -9.47 13.33
CA ILE A 90 21.47 -8.61 14.27
C ILE A 90 22.45 -7.54 14.77
N PRO A 91 22.08 -6.24 14.75
CA PRO A 91 22.93 -5.18 15.27
C PRO A 91 23.32 -5.42 16.74
N VAL A 92 24.56 -5.09 17.11
CA VAL A 92 25.01 -5.13 18.51
C VAL A 92 24.16 -4.20 19.34
N THR A 93 23.62 -4.70 20.45
CA THR A 93 22.74 -3.93 21.34
C THR A 93 22.69 -4.52 22.73
N LYS A 94 22.31 -3.69 23.71
CA LYS A 94 21.91 -4.14 25.05
C LYS A 94 20.38 -4.19 25.12
N ASN A 95 19.87 -5.15 25.90
CA ASN A 95 18.45 -5.29 26.20
C ASN A 95 17.56 -5.44 24.92
N ALA A 96 18.03 -6.18 23.89
CA ALA A 96 17.18 -6.53 22.77
C ALA A 96 15.96 -7.32 23.24
N VAL A 97 14.79 -6.95 22.73
CA VAL A 97 13.54 -7.69 22.96
C VAL A 97 13.42 -8.76 21.88
N VAL A 98 13.28 -10.00 22.32
CA VAL A 98 13.03 -11.16 21.47
C VAL A 98 11.58 -11.59 21.68
N GLN A 99 10.76 -11.48 20.67
CA GLN A 99 9.37 -11.90 20.64
C GLN A 99 9.26 -13.15 19.76
N VAL A 100 8.67 -14.21 20.25
CA VAL A 100 8.46 -15.47 19.52
C VAL A 100 6.99 -15.77 19.46
N GLN A 101 6.44 -15.81 18.27
CA GLN A 101 5.07 -16.27 18.02
C GLN A 101 5.13 -17.70 17.47
N ALA A 102 4.57 -18.65 18.20
CA ALA A 102 4.64 -20.06 17.87
C ALA A 102 3.42 -20.54 17.06
N PHE A 103 3.67 -21.43 16.10
CA PHE A 103 2.65 -22.08 15.28
C PHE A 103 2.74 -23.59 15.40
N GLY A 104 1.60 -24.25 15.69
CA GLY A 104 1.50 -25.69 15.88
C GLY A 104 1.28 -26.48 14.59
N ASN A 105 1.25 -27.80 14.73
CA ASN A 105 0.81 -28.69 13.65
C ASN A 105 -0.72 -28.66 13.52
N SER A 106 -1.22 -28.53 12.30
CA SER A 106 -2.60 -28.20 11.96
C SER A 106 -3.70 -29.19 12.36
N SER A 107 -3.39 -30.31 12.98
CA SER A 107 -4.40 -31.34 13.26
C SER A 107 -4.52 -31.85 14.70
N ALA A 108 -3.53 -31.63 15.55
CA ALA A 108 -3.55 -32.12 16.94
C ALA A 108 -3.14 -31.11 18.00
N ASP A 109 -2.46 -30.00 17.62
CA ASP A 109 -1.70 -29.16 18.55
C ASP A 109 -2.01 -27.66 18.44
N SER A 110 -3.24 -27.36 18.14
CA SER A 110 -3.80 -26.01 18.09
C SER A 110 -3.71 -25.23 19.42
N LYS A 111 -3.28 -25.84 20.51
CA LYS A 111 -3.08 -25.20 21.82
C LYS A 111 -2.02 -24.12 21.86
N ILE A 112 -1.08 -24.16 20.92
CA ILE A 112 0.06 -23.23 20.86
C ILE A 112 -0.03 -22.24 19.68
N ASP A 113 -1.01 -22.41 18.82
CA ASP A 113 -1.14 -21.58 17.63
C ASP A 113 -1.37 -20.10 18.02
N GLY A 114 -0.44 -19.24 17.64
CA GLY A 114 -0.49 -17.81 17.92
C GLY A 114 -0.06 -17.39 19.33
N ILE A 115 0.45 -18.29 20.18
CA ILE A 115 1.00 -17.91 21.49
C ILE A 115 2.27 -17.10 21.30
N THR A 116 2.32 -15.94 21.95
CA THR A 116 3.46 -15.05 21.93
C THR A 116 4.20 -15.07 23.25
N MET A 117 5.48 -15.34 23.19
CA MET A 117 6.41 -15.32 24.32
C MET A 117 7.53 -14.33 24.09
N TYR A 118 8.16 -13.86 25.17
CA TYR A 118 9.17 -12.81 25.10
C TYR A 118 10.43 -13.18 25.88
N ALA A 119 11.56 -12.60 25.48
CA ALA A 119 12.79 -12.58 26.27
C ALA A 119 13.54 -11.26 26.05
N VAL A 120 14.54 -11.00 26.87
CA VAL A 120 15.47 -9.87 26.74
C VAL A 120 16.89 -10.42 26.76
N CYS A 121 17.75 -9.95 25.87
CA CYS A 121 19.16 -10.34 25.81
C CYS A 121 20.04 -9.23 25.27
N ASP A 122 21.34 -9.39 25.48
CA ASP A 122 22.37 -8.55 24.87
C ASP A 122 22.91 -9.23 23.61
N ILE A 123 23.03 -8.52 22.54
CA ILE A 123 23.64 -8.98 21.29
C ILE A 123 25.09 -8.48 21.24
N GLN A 124 26.04 -9.40 21.11
CA GLN A 124 27.47 -9.08 21.04
C GLN A 124 28.01 -9.32 19.63
N GLY A 125 28.89 -8.43 19.19
CA GLY A 125 29.52 -8.49 17.87
C GLY A 125 30.31 -9.80 17.66
N GLY A 126 30.12 -10.42 16.52
CA GLY A 126 30.80 -11.66 16.13
C GLY A 126 30.44 -12.90 16.96
N LYS A 127 29.43 -12.83 17.84
CA LYS A 127 29.03 -13.94 18.70
C LYS A 127 27.58 -14.36 18.43
N ASN A 128 27.32 -15.64 18.68
CA ASN A 128 25.97 -16.17 18.74
C ASN A 128 25.47 -16.16 20.19
N THR A 129 24.39 -15.42 20.44
CA THR A 129 23.74 -15.33 21.75
C THR A 129 22.65 -16.40 21.85
N SER A 130 22.76 -17.31 22.83
CA SER A 130 21.68 -18.27 23.10
C SER A 130 20.65 -17.64 24.03
N VAL A 131 19.38 -17.66 23.64
CA VAL A 131 18.28 -17.04 24.37
C VAL A 131 17.22 -18.06 24.72
N ALA A 132 16.96 -18.18 26.02
CA ALA A 132 15.83 -18.97 26.49
C ALA A 132 14.53 -18.15 26.43
N VAL A 133 13.55 -18.62 25.66
CA VAL A 133 12.23 -17.99 25.54
C VAL A 133 11.17 -18.92 26.15
N ASN A 134 10.60 -18.49 27.26
CA ASN A 134 9.61 -19.23 28.02
C ASN A 134 8.71 -18.26 28.83
N TRP A 135 7.78 -18.79 29.63
CA TRP A 135 6.88 -17.95 30.43
C TRP A 135 7.62 -17.12 31.49
N GLU A 136 8.71 -17.62 32.03
CA GLU A 136 9.51 -16.86 33.00
C GLU A 136 10.27 -15.71 32.36
N SER A 137 10.93 -15.95 31.23
CA SER A 137 11.58 -14.88 30.45
C SER A 137 10.57 -13.84 29.93
N SER A 138 9.34 -14.28 29.66
CA SER A 138 8.28 -13.41 29.16
C SER A 138 7.82 -12.35 30.16
N LYS A 139 8.03 -12.53 31.47
CA LYS A 139 7.74 -11.50 32.46
C LYS A 139 8.50 -10.20 32.18
N LYS A 140 9.81 -10.30 31.98
CA LYS A 140 10.67 -9.18 31.63
C LYS A 140 10.43 -8.73 30.19
N GLY A 141 10.40 -9.66 29.27
CA GLY A 141 10.28 -9.39 27.85
C GLY A 141 9.06 -8.57 27.49
N LYS A 142 7.89 -8.85 28.07
CA LYS A 142 6.66 -8.04 27.87
C LYS A 142 6.84 -6.58 28.31
N VAL A 143 7.45 -6.35 29.46
CA VAL A 143 7.67 -4.99 29.99
C VAL A 143 8.64 -4.23 29.11
N PHE A 144 9.72 -4.89 28.67
CA PHE A 144 10.70 -4.26 27.76
C PHE A 144 10.11 -4.01 26.38
N ALA A 145 9.22 -4.87 25.87
CA ALA A 145 8.48 -4.61 24.64
C ALA A 145 7.59 -3.37 24.78
N ALA A 146 6.85 -3.24 25.86
CA ALA A 146 6.00 -2.07 26.12
C ALA A 146 6.82 -0.78 26.28
N LEU A 147 8.00 -0.82 26.92
CA LEU A 147 8.92 0.31 27.01
C LEU A 147 9.42 0.73 25.63
N LEU A 148 9.77 -0.24 24.79
CA LEU A 148 10.21 -0.01 23.41
C LEU A 148 9.12 0.64 22.54
N GLU A 149 7.87 0.21 22.72
CA GLU A 149 6.70 0.80 22.03
C GLU A 149 6.46 2.24 22.47
N LYS A 150 6.72 2.55 23.74
CA LYS A 150 6.65 3.93 24.25
C LYS A 150 7.89 4.78 23.91
N GLY A 151 8.80 4.26 23.08
CA GLY A 151 9.94 4.99 22.54
C GLY A 151 11.15 5.07 23.48
N GLU A 152 11.21 4.22 24.52
CA GLU A 152 12.36 4.16 25.43
C GLU A 152 13.54 3.46 24.77
N ASN A 153 14.73 4.11 24.84
CA ASN A 153 15.97 3.50 24.33
C ASN A 153 16.55 2.53 25.38
N LEU A 154 16.21 1.26 25.20
CA LEU A 154 16.56 0.18 26.12
C LEU A 154 18.07 -0.02 26.30
N SER A 155 18.89 0.33 25.29
CA SER A 155 20.36 0.20 25.37
C SER A 155 21.02 1.26 26.26
N LYS A 156 20.28 2.31 26.61
CA LYS A 156 20.75 3.43 27.45
C LYS A 156 20.23 3.40 28.88
N LEU A 157 19.45 2.39 29.25
CA LEU A 157 18.97 2.26 30.64
C LEU A 157 20.11 2.06 31.60
N THR A 158 20.10 2.83 32.70
CA THR A 158 21.07 2.68 33.78
C THR A 158 20.76 1.46 34.67
N ASP A 159 21.71 1.01 35.43
CA ASP A 159 21.52 -0.12 36.36
C ASP A 159 20.46 0.19 37.43
N GLU A 160 20.31 1.44 37.86
CA GLU A 160 19.27 1.89 38.78
C GLU A 160 17.90 1.84 38.09
N GLN A 161 17.80 2.26 36.82
CA GLN A 161 16.56 2.19 36.05
C GLN A 161 16.16 0.74 35.78
N LEU A 162 17.12 -0.12 35.43
CA LEU A 162 16.85 -1.55 35.24
C LEU A 162 16.39 -2.19 36.54
N SER A 163 17.04 -1.87 37.69
CA SER A 163 16.65 -2.36 38.99
C SER A 163 15.25 -1.91 39.39
N SER A 164 14.90 -0.65 39.11
CA SER A 164 13.55 -0.13 39.37
C SER A 164 12.49 -0.85 38.54
N ILE A 165 12.76 -1.11 37.26
CA ILE A 165 11.86 -1.88 36.35
C ILE A 165 11.71 -3.32 36.88
N TYR A 166 12.83 -3.99 37.26
CA TYR A 166 12.78 -5.38 37.73
C TYR A 166 12.01 -5.50 39.06
N ASN A 167 12.14 -4.55 39.96
CA ASN A 167 11.40 -4.53 41.23
C ASN A 167 9.90 -4.29 41.00
N ALA A 168 9.50 -3.61 39.94
CA ALA A 168 8.12 -3.39 39.60
C ALA A 168 7.47 -4.63 38.92
N ILE A 169 8.24 -5.62 38.46
CA ILE A 169 7.70 -6.82 37.83
C ILE A 169 7.26 -7.82 38.90
N PRO A 170 5.98 -8.23 38.93
CA PRO A 170 5.48 -9.22 39.89
C PRO A 170 6.15 -10.59 39.71
N SER A 171 7.02 -10.97 40.64
CA SER A 171 7.84 -12.20 40.53
C SER A 171 7.04 -13.50 40.68
N SER A 172 6.01 -13.51 41.52
CA SER A 172 5.16 -14.68 41.77
C SER A 172 3.98 -14.82 40.81
N THR A 173 3.76 -13.86 39.95
CA THR A 173 2.61 -13.82 39.02
C THR A 173 3.02 -14.42 37.67
N HIS A 174 2.10 -15.16 37.03
CA HIS A 174 2.31 -15.67 35.67
C HIS A 174 2.47 -14.51 34.66
N ALA A 175 3.30 -14.69 33.64
CA ALA A 175 3.60 -13.63 32.66
C ALA A 175 2.34 -13.08 31.95
N SER A 176 1.30 -13.88 31.74
CA SER A 176 0.03 -13.44 31.15
C SER A 176 -0.74 -12.43 32.01
N LEU A 177 -0.52 -12.43 33.32
CA LEU A 177 -1.19 -11.52 34.28
C LEU A 177 -0.36 -10.28 34.62
N ILE A 178 0.78 -10.05 33.98
CA ILE A 178 1.58 -8.83 34.21
C ILE A 178 1.05 -7.69 33.34
N ASP A 179 0.74 -6.56 34.01
CA ASP A 179 0.37 -5.30 33.34
C ASP A 179 1.62 -4.53 32.90
N ALA A 180 2.20 -4.99 31.79
CA ALA A 180 3.42 -4.44 31.22
C ALA A 180 3.24 -2.98 30.75
N GLU A 181 2.06 -2.63 30.26
CA GLU A 181 1.73 -1.28 29.80
C GLU A 181 1.71 -0.26 30.93
N SER A 182 1.11 -0.61 32.05
CA SER A 182 1.10 0.25 33.23
C SER A 182 2.49 0.42 33.81
N ILE A 183 3.32 -0.64 33.88
CA ILE A 183 4.73 -0.55 34.28
C ILE A 183 5.51 0.41 33.36
N ALA A 184 5.39 0.25 32.06
CA ALA A 184 6.09 1.08 31.08
C ALA A 184 5.64 2.56 31.16
N THR A 185 4.35 2.81 31.37
CA THR A 185 3.81 4.16 31.55
C THR A 185 4.32 4.80 32.84
N ALA A 186 4.28 4.08 33.95
CA ALA A 186 4.75 4.56 35.26
C ALA A 186 6.28 4.81 35.25
N PHE A 187 7.05 3.94 34.56
CA PHE A 187 8.49 4.16 34.40
C PHE A 187 8.77 5.47 33.68
N LYS A 188 8.12 5.71 32.56
CA LYS A 188 8.28 6.94 31.76
C LYS A 188 7.86 8.20 32.54
N ALA A 189 6.87 8.09 33.40
CA ALA A 189 6.41 9.17 34.27
C ALA A 189 7.25 9.34 35.55
N GLY A 190 8.18 8.44 35.84
CA GLY A 190 8.95 8.43 37.10
C GLY A 190 8.09 8.09 38.32
N THR A 191 7.01 7.34 38.15
CA THR A 191 6.03 7.05 39.20
C THR A 191 5.87 5.55 39.46
N LEU A 192 6.91 4.75 39.24
CA LEU A 192 6.87 3.32 39.54
C LEU A 192 6.54 3.07 41.01
N THR A 193 5.63 2.11 41.25
CA THR A 193 5.16 1.68 42.56
C THR A 193 5.52 0.21 42.82
N GLU A 194 5.06 -0.35 43.95
CA GLU A 194 5.29 -1.76 44.28
C GLU A 194 4.68 -2.71 43.22
N SER A 195 5.35 -3.86 43.03
CA SER A 195 5.01 -4.85 41.99
C SER A 195 3.55 -5.37 42.03
N THR A 196 2.96 -5.41 43.20
CA THR A 196 1.54 -5.83 43.41
C THR A 196 0.54 -4.93 42.70
N SER A 197 0.92 -3.68 42.37
CA SER A 197 0.06 -2.72 41.67
C SER A 197 -0.07 -3.03 40.16
N TYR A 198 0.78 -3.91 39.64
CA TYR A 198 0.88 -4.20 38.20
C TYR A 198 0.43 -5.63 37.85
N VAL A 199 -0.53 -6.15 38.55
CA VAL A 199 -1.13 -7.47 38.34
C VAL A 199 -2.53 -7.30 37.75
N LEU A 200 -2.76 -7.86 36.56
CA LEU A 200 -4.06 -7.92 35.93
C LEU A 200 -4.93 -9.00 36.63
N ASN A 201 -6.19 -8.72 36.82
CA ASN A 201 -7.11 -9.70 37.34
C ASN A 201 -7.60 -10.65 36.24
N ALA A 202 -7.54 -11.96 36.51
CA ALA A 202 -8.09 -12.95 35.60
C ALA A 202 -9.61 -12.84 35.52
N GLY A 203 -10.14 -13.10 34.31
CA GLY A 203 -11.57 -13.17 34.05
C GLY A 203 -12.07 -14.59 33.91
N THR A 204 -13.29 -14.72 33.41
CA THR A 204 -13.93 -16.00 33.09
C THR A 204 -14.37 -16.03 31.65
N VAL A 205 -14.39 -17.22 31.02
CA VAL A 205 -14.90 -17.42 29.66
C VAL A 205 -16.04 -18.41 29.66
N LYS A 206 -17.20 -17.97 29.22
CA LYS A 206 -18.34 -18.83 28.94
C LYS A 206 -18.26 -19.35 27.50
N ILE A 207 -18.19 -20.62 27.28
CA ILE A 207 -17.94 -21.26 26.01
C ILE A 207 -19.15 -22.11 25.62
N THR A 208 -19.72 -21.84 24.46
CA THR A 208 -20.81 -22.66 23.89
C THR A 208 -20.24 -23.56 22.79
N ALA A 209 -20.37 -24.85 22.95
CA ALA A 209 -19.85 -25.89 22.06
C ALA A 209 -20.98 -26.80 21.53
N ASN A 210 -21.87 -26.22 20.69
CA ASN A 210 -23.03 -26.93 20.16
C ASN A 210 -22.65 -28.21 19.39
N GLY A 211 -23.35 -29.30 19.62
CA GLY A 211 -23.10 -30.58 18.94
C GLY A 211 -21.77 -31.25 19.32
N CYS A 212 -21.21 -30.94 20.48
CA CYS A 212 -19.88 -31.40 20.89
C CYS A 212 -19.92 -32.25 22.16
N SER A 213 -20.92 -33.10 22.32
CA SER A 213 -21.03 -34.00 23.46
C SER A 213 -19.79 -34.88 23.63
N GLY A 214 -19.23 -34.89 24.85
CA GLY A 214 -18.00 -35.63 25.19
C GLY A 214 -16.69 -34.93 24.79
N CYS A 215 -16.73 -33.71 24.33
CA CYS A 215 -15.52 -32.93 24.07
C CYS A 215 -14.90 -32.37 25.38
N THR A 216 -13.60 -32.23 25.41
CA THR A 216 -12.87 -31.45 26.43
C THR A 216 -12.60 -30.05 25.90
N ILE A 217 -12.95 -29.02 26.66
CA ILE A 217 -12.68 -27.63 26.29
C ILE A 217 -11.30 -27.22 26.80
N GLN A 218 -10.55 -26.52 25.95
CA GLN A 218 -9.22 -26.02 26.27
C GLN A 218 -9.13 -24.57 25.84
N VAL A 219 -8.56 -23.72 26.70
CA VAL A 219 -8.20 -22.34 26.38
C VAL A 219 -6.68 -22.26 26.31
N SER A 220 -6.13 -21.55 25.34
CA SER A 220 -4.68 -21.45 25.13
C SER A 220 -3.93 -20.64 26.23
N ASP A 221 -4.65 -19.96 27.12
CA ASP A 221 -4.02 -19.33 28.28
C ASP A 221 -3.55 -20.41 29.28
N PRO A 222 -2.24 -20.47 29.56
CA PRO A 222 -1.69 -21.47 30.48
C PRO A 222 -2.10 -21.28 31.95
N ASN A 223 -2.63 -20.10 32.30
CA ASN A 223 -3.14 -19.80 33.63
C ASN A 223 -4.60 -20.27 33.82
N SER A 224 -5.30 -20.59 32.74
CA SER A 224 -6.68 -21.03 32.77
C SER A 224 -6.83 -22.43 33.44
N LYS A 225 -7.87 -22.63 34.16
CA LYS A 225 -8.25 -23.98 34.67
C LYS A 225 -9.04 -24.69 33.58
N ILE A 226 -8.53 -25.85 33.14
CA ILE A 226 -9.21 -26.72 32.17
C ILE A 226 -10.51 -27.20 32.79
N SER A 227 -11.62 -27.02 32.07
CA SER A 227 -12.92 -27.52 32.49
C SER A 227 -13.10 -29.03 32.22
N SER A 228 -14.02 -29.64 32.91
CA SER A 228 -14.48 -30.99 32.68
C SER A 228 -15.11 -31.19 31.30
N ALA A 229 -15.28 -32.43 30.85
CA ALA A 229 -15.89 -32.77 29.59
C ALA A 229 -17.29 -32.16 29.43
N VAL A 230 -17.60 -31.71 28.21
CA VAL A 230 -18.91 -31.20 27.81
C VAL A 230 -19.95 -32.31 27.88
N SER A 231 -21.05 -32.10 28.58
CA SER A 231 -22.17 -33.03 28.64
C SER A 231 -23.41 -32.51 27.91
N GLY A 232 -23.76 -33.15 26.77
CA GLY A 232 -24.91 -32.79 25.96
C GLY A 232 -24.60 -31.99 24.71
N ASP A 233 -25.58 -31.89 23.80
CA ASP A 233 -25.40 -31.30 22.46
C ASP A 233 -25.41 -29.77 22.42
N SER A 234 -25.86 -29.12 23.50
CA SER A 234 -25.91 -27.63 23.62
C SER A 234 -25.16 -27.16 24.85
N ALA A 235 -24.00 -27.75 25.14
CA ALA A 235 -23.34 -27.54 26.42
C ALA A 235 -22.61 -26.21 26.48
N GLU A 236 -22.93 -25.45 27.50
CA GLU A 236 -22.15 -24.27 27.91
C GLU A 236 -21.13 -24.69 28.96
N VAL A 237 -19.92 -24.24 28.82
CA VAL A 237 -18.82 -24.50 29.77
C VAL A 237 -18.21 -23.19 30.18
N THR A 238 -17.98 -22.99 31.47
CA THR A 238 -17.26 -21.82 31.97
C THR A 238 -15.84 -22.20 32.35
N VAL A 239 -14.86 -21.49 31.81
CA VAL A 239 -13.43 -21.60 32.15
C VAL A 239 -13.04 -20.41 33.01
N GLU A 240 -12.50 -20.67 34.20
CA GLU A 240 -12.08 -19.64 35.15
C GLU A 240 -10.58 -19.36 35.06
N ASN A 241 -10.16 -18.23 35.65
CA ASN A 241 -8.78 -17.77 35.76
C ASN A 241 -8.09 -17.57 34.40
N VAL A 242 -8.83 -17.07 33.41
CA VAL A 242 -8.28 -16.71 32.10
C VAL A 242 -7.69 -15.33 32.21
N ALA A 243 -6.40 -15.18 31.88
CA ALA A 243 -5.72 -13.87 31.90
C ALA A 243 -6.33 -12.92 30.86
N PRO A 244 -6.33 -11.60 31.10
CA PRO A 244 -6.66 -10.62 30.06
C PRO A 244 -5.79 -10.78 28.84
N GLY A 245 -6.41 -10.75 27.67
CA GLY A 245 -5.77 -11.00 26.37
C GLY A 245 -6.67 -11.78 25.43
N THR A 246 -6.16 -12.03 24.22
CA THR A 246 -6.87 -12.81 23.20
C THR A 246 -6.34 -14.25 23.20
N TRP A 247 -7.23 -15.21 23.38
CA TRP A 247 -6.90 -16.62 23.55
C TRP A 247 -7.68 -17.51 22.58
N ASN A 248 -7.02 -18.56 22.09
CA ASN A 248 -7.70 -19.59 21.32
C ASN A 248 -8.46 -20.55 22.26
N VAL A 249 -9.63 -20.97 21.81
CA VAL A 249 -10.49 -21.94 22.54
C VAL A 249 -10.78 -23.12 21.64
N TYR A 250 -10.61 -24.30 22.16
CA TYR A 250 -10.77 -25.56 21.44
C TYR A 250 -11.69 -26.54 22.14
N ALA A 251 -12.51 -27.23 21.36
CA ALA A 251 -13.20 -28.45 21.80
C ALA A 251 -12.48 -29.65 21.19
N VAL A 252 -11.95 -30.52 22.04
CA VAL A 252 -11.15 -31.67 21.65
C VAL A 252 -11.93 -32.96 21.97
N LYS A 253 -12.10 -33.84 20.97
CA LYS A 253 -12.72 -35.16 21.10
C LYS A 253 -11.79 -36.21 20.53
N ASP A 254 -11.53 -37.27 21.28
CA ASP A 254 -10.66 -38.39 20.87
C ASP A 254 -9.28 -37.93 20.37
N GLY A 255 -8.72 -36.90 21.01
CA GLY A 255 -7.43 -36.30 20.65
C GLY A 255 -7.45 -35.36 19.47
N ALA A 256 -8.57 -35.17 18.79
CA ALA A 256 -8.71 -34.26 17.64
C ALA A 256 -9.49 -33.01 18.05
N VAL A 257 -9.05 -31.84 17.50
CA VAL A 257 -9.83 -30.61 17.63
C VAL A 257 -11.01 -30.65 16.65
N VAL A 258 -12.21 -30.66 17.21
CA VAL A 258 -13.46 -30.74 16.43
C VAL A 258 -14.14 -29.38 16.28
N LYS A 259 -13.89 -28.45 17.22
CA LYS A 259 -14.37 -27.08 17.16
C LYS A 259 -13.30 -26.12 17.68
N SER A 260 -13.30 -24.90 17.20
CA SER A 260 -12.40 -23.85 17.67
C SER A 260 -13.05 -22.47 17.64
N GLY A 261 -12.46 -21.54 18.39
CA GLY A 261 -12.83 -20.14 18.43
C GLY A 261 -11.73 -19.32 19.07
N THR A 262 -11.87 -18.01 19.05
CA THR A 262 -11.01 -17.07 19.80
C THR A 262 -11.86 -16.24 20.74
N VAL A 263 -11.29 -15.84 21.87
CA VAL A 263 -11.95 -15.01 22.88
C VAL A 263 -10.99 -13.95 23.39
N THR A 264 -11.46 -12.73 23.54
CA THR A 264 -10.73 -11.67 24.23
C THR A 264 -11.31 -11.49 25.63
N VAL A 265 -10.45 -11.57 26.63
CA VAL A 265 -10.80 -11.42 28.05
C VAL A 265 -10.23 -10.09 28.54
N GLU A 266 -11.06 -9.27 29.13
CA GLU A 266 -10.65 -8.05 29.84
C GLU A 266 -10.44 -8.34 31.32
N SER A 267 -9.73 -7.43 32.01
CA SER A 267 -9.44 -7.59 33.44
C SER A 267 -10.72 -7.66 34.26
N SER A 268 -10.86 -8.71 35.05
CA SER A 268 -12.06 -9.02 35.91
C SER A 268 -13.38 -9.20 35.14
N ALA A 269 -13.34 -9.36 33.82
CA ALA A 269 -14.54 -9.47 33.00
C ALA A 269 -14.92 -10.93 32.70
N ALA A 270 -16.20 -11.15 32.44
CA ALA A 270 -16.69 -12.38 31.81
C ALA A 270 -16.74 -12.19 30.28
N ALA A 271 -16.16 -13.11 29.55
CA ALA A 271 -16.21 -13.15 28.10
C ALA A 271 -16.98 -14.39 27.61
N GLU A 272 -17.55 -14.31 26.43
CA GLU A 272 -18.29 -15.42 25.83
C GLU A 272 -17.74 -15.77 24.45
N VAL A 273 -17.78 -17.07 24.11
CA VAL A 273 -17.40 -17.56 22.78
C VAL A 273 -18.25 -18.74 22.36
N VAL A 274 -18.69 -18.76 21.11
CA VAL A 274 -19.36 -19.91 20.48
C VAL A 274 -18.37 -20.58 19.53
N LEU A 275 -18.11 -21.86 19.72
CA LEU A 275 -17.12 -22.57 18.90
C LEU A 275 -17.70 -23.03 17.56
N GLY A 276 -16.98 -22.72 16.47
CA GLY A 276 -17.27 -23.19 15.12
C GLY A 276 -16.63 -24.55 14.81
N ASN A 277 -17.14 -25.25 13.79
CA ASN A 277 -16.55 -26.51 13.33
C ASN A 277 -15.17 -26.24 12.69
N VAL A 278 -14.19 -27.12 12.98
CA VAL A 278 -12.91 -27.12 12.26
C VAL A 278 -13.14 -27.71 10.88
N VAL A 279 -12.63 -27.01 9.84
CA VAL A 279 -12.74 -27.44 8.43
C VAL A 279 -11.97 -28.75 8.25
N VAL A 280 -12.67 -29.81 7.83
CA VAL A 280 -12.05 -31.11 7.52
C VAL A 280 -11.34 -31.00 6.19
N ALA A 281 -10.13 -31.54 6.12
CA ALA A 281 -9.29 -31.59 4.94
C ALA A 281 -10.00 -32.13 3.68
N GLU A 282 -9.51 -31.68 2.50
CA GLU A 282 -9.90 -32.15 1.17
C GLU A 282 -10.05 -33.68 1.11
N TYR A 283 -11.10 -34.17 0.39
CA TYR A 283 -11.37 -35.60 0.28
C TYR A 283 -10.13 -36.40 -0.17
N ASP A 284 -9.70 -37.34 0.65
CA ASP A 284 -8.50 -38.17 0.38
C ASP A 284 -8.79 -39.24 -0.68
N GLY A 285 -8.90 -38.81 -1.93
CA GLY A 285 -9.21 -39.63 -3.09
C GLY A 285 -9.88 -38.84 -4.21
N ILE A 286 -10.56 -39.56 -5.10
CA ILE A 286 -11.33 -38.96 -6.21
C ILE A 286 -12.81 -39.30 -6.01
N LYS A 287 -13.66 -38.29 -5.90
CA LYS A 287 -15.11 -38.40 -5.77
C LYS A 287 -15.79 -37.88 -7.03
N ILE A 288 -16.69 -38.71 -7.58
CA ILE A 288 -17.42 -38.42 -8.81
C ILE A 288 -18.86 -38.12 -8.48
N LEU A 289 -19.37 -36.98 -9.00
CA LEU A 289 -20.75 -36.54 -8.90
C LEU A 289 -21.35 -36.50 -10.30
N VAL A 290 -22.49 -37.16 -10.48
CA VAL A 290 -23.27 -37.14 -11.75
C VAL A 290 -24.71 -36.76 -11.43
N ALA A 291 -25.25 -35.74 -12.07
CA ALA A 291 -26.59 -35.23 -11.79
C ALA A 291 -27.70 -36.30 -11.97
N LYS A 292 -28.64 -36.36 -11.02
CA LYS A 292 -29.77 -37.30 -11.08
C LYS A 292 -30.65 -37.16 -12.32
N SER A 293 -30.60 -36.01 -13.00
CA SER A 293 -31.28 -35.80 -14.29
C SER A 293 -30.78 -36.73 -15.43
N LEU A 294 -29.59 -37.34 -15.26
CA LEU A 294 -29.00 -38.26 -16.24
C LEU A 294 -29.54 -39.71 -16.11
N ASN A 295 -30.48 -39.97 -15.23
CA ASN A 295 -31.26 -41.19 -15.08
C ASN A 295 -30.43 -42.50 -15.13
N TYR A 296 -30.05 -43.00 -13.95
CA TYR A 296 -29.30 -44.25 -13.74
C TYR A 296 -27.99 -44.37 -14.48
N PRO A 297 -27.02 -43.44 -14.27
CA PRO A 297 -25.70 -43.55 -14.88
C PRO A 297 -24.90 -44.73 -14.31
N LEU A 298 -24.10 -45.35 -15.18
CA LEU A 298 -23.06 -46.32 -14.83
C LEU A 298 -21.72 -45.68 -14.96
N ILE A 299 -20.77 -46.00 -14.07
CA ILE A 299 -19.37 -45.57 -14.17
C ILE A 299 -18.51 -46.73 -14.67
N HIS A 300 -17.87 -46.55 -15.81
CA HIS A 300 -16.84 -47.45 -16.31
C HIS A 300 -15.49 -46.80 -16.03
N TYR A 301 -14.60 -47.53 -15.33
CA TYR A 301 -13.29 -47.00 -14.96
C TYR A 301 -12.21 -48.03 -15.16
N TRP A 302 -10.98 -47.54 -15.42
CA TRP A 302 -9.77 -48.30 -15.66
C TRP A 302 -8.52 -47.46 -15.29
N ASP A 303 -7.35 -48.10 -15.27
CA ASP A 303 -6.06 -47.47 -14.91
C ASP A 303 -6.06 -46.69 -13.61
N CYS A 304 -6.77 -47.22 -12.60
CA CYS A 304 -6.79 -46.63 -11.26
C CYS A 304 -5.41 -46.75 -10.60
N SER A 305 -4.93 -45.72 -9.94
CA SER A 305 -3.66 -45.71 -9.21
C SER A 305 -3.61 -46.72 -8.08
N ASP A 306 -4.75 -47.12 -7.49
CA ASP A 306 -4.87 -48.24 -6.55
C ASP A 306 -5.58 -49.42 -7.23
N LYS A 307 -4.84 -50.21 -8.01
CA LYS A 307 -5.34 -51.40 -8.73
C LYS A 307 -5.74 -52.54 -7.81
N ALA A 308 -5.26 -52.57 -6.56
CA ALA A 308 -5.59 -53.61 -5.59
C ALA A 308 -7.02 -53.43 -5.05
N SER A 309 -7.43 -52.19 -4.83
CA SER A 309 -8.77 -51.86 -4.34
C SER A 309 -9.80 -51.64 -5.45
N TYR A 310 -9.32 -51.18 -6.63
CA TYR A 310 -10.18 -50.79 -7.76
C TYR A 310 -9.67 -51.43 -9.08
N SER A 311 -10.09 -52.69 -9.32
CA SER A 311 -9.82 -53.36 -10.60
C SER A 311 -10.68 -52.77 -11.71
N ASN A 312 -10.14 -52.81 -12.97
CA ASN A 312 -10.88 -52.31 -14.13
C ASN A 312 -12.30 -52.90 -14.24
N THR A 313 -13.28 -52.08 -14.46
CA THR A 313 -14.67 -52.53 -14.65
C THR A 313 -14.86 -53.09 -16.05
N THR A 314 -15.82 -54.01 -16.19
CA THR A 314 -16.31 -54.45 -17.50
C THR A 314 -17.31 -53.47 -18.09
N TRP A 315 -17.28 -53.29 -19.43
CA TRP A 315 -18.23 -52.50 -20.15
C TRP A 315 -19.69 -52.97 -20.00
N PRO A 316 -20.70 -52.14 -19.75
CA PRO A 316 -20.70 -50.64 -19.77
C PRO A 316 -20.35 -49.97 -18.46
N GLY A 317 -19.95 -50.65 -17.38
CA GLY A 317 -19.60 -50.07 -16.11
C GLY A 317 -20.46 -50.68 -14.96
N ILE A 318 -20.36 -50.04 -13.78
CA ILE A 318 -21.07 -50.41 -12.56
C ILE A 318 -21.99 -49.25 -12.10
N GLU A 319 -23.00 -49.58 -11.31
CA GLU A 319 -23.96 -48.59 -10.77
C GLU A 319 -23.27 -47.62 -9.81
N MET A 320 -23.72 -46.36 -9.87
CA MET A 320 -23.33 -45.33 -8.93
C MET A 320 -24.32 -45.22 -7.76
N ASP A 321 -23.85 -44.85 -6.58
CA ASP A 321 -24.72 -44.70 -5.42
C ASP A 321 -25.69 -43.53 -5.60
N SER A 322 -26.99 -43.84 -5.46
CA SER A 322 -28.08 -42.87 -5.55
C SER A 322 -28.52 -42.29 -4.18
N LYS A 323 -27.99 -42.81 -3.07
CA LYS A 323 -28.48 -42.51 -1.72
C LYS A 323 -27.65 -41.48 -0.96
N SER A 324 -26.37 -41.31 -1.32
CA SER A 324 -25.45 -40.42 -0.61
C SER A 324 -25.56 -38.95 -0.99
N SER A 325 -26.45 -38.57 -1.90
CA SER A 325 -26.75 -37.19 -2.27
C SER A 325 -28.19 -37.05 -2.77
N ASP A 326 -28.84 -35.95 -2.45
CA ASP A 326 -30.20 -35.63 -2.93
C ASP A 326 -30.23 -35.22 -4.41
N SER A 327 -29.14 -34.64 -4.92
CA SER A 327 -29.06 -34.10 -6.30
C SER A 327 -28.25 -34.93 -7.28
N ASP A 328 -27.38 -35.82 -6.78
CA ASP A 328 -26.35 -36.48 -7.59
C ASP A 328 -26.30 -37.99 -7.32
N TYR A 329 -25.90 -38.76 -8.34
CA TYR A 329 -25.31 -40.09 -8.18
C TYR A 329 -23.85 -39.93 -7.81
N VAL A 330 -23.32 -40.71 -6.88
CA VAL A 330 -21.99 -40.59 -6.33
C VAL A 330 -21.17 -41.84 -6.55
N TYR A 331 -19.88 -41.70 -6.85
CA TYR A 331 -18.91 -42.80 -6.79
C TYR A 331 -17.61 -42.29 -6.15
N GLU A 332 -17.05 -43.06 -5.23
CA GLU A 332 -15.88 -42.66 -4.43
C GLU A 332 -14.72 -43.60 -4.61
N PHE A 333 -13.60 -43.08 -5.08
CA PHE A 333 -12.31 -43.75 -5.10
C PHE A 333 -11.48 -43.24 -3.91
N LYS A 334 -11.44 -44.01 -2.82
CA LYS A 334 -10.71 -43.63 -1.60
C LYS A 334 -9.21 -43.83 -1.75
N LYS A 335 -8.41 -42.86 -1.34
CA LYS A 335 -6.94 -42.85 -1.43
C LYS A 335 -6.36 -42.97 -2.84
N VAL A 336 -7.17 -42.79 -3.86
CA VAL A 336 -6.77 -42.83 -5.28
C VAL A 336 -6.29 -41.44 -5.71
N SER A 337 -5.14 -41.41 -6.41
CA SER A 337 -4.56 -40.19 -6.95
C SER A 337 -4.82 -39.98 -8.45
N SER A 338 -5.14 -41.07 -9.17
CA SER A 338 -5.51 -40.99 -10.59
C SER A 338 -6.38 -42.15 -11.02
N VAL A 339 -7.32 -41.88 -11.94
CA VAL A 339 -8.21 -42.89 -12.53
C VAL A 339 -8.74 -42.39 -13.88
N SER A 340 -8.91 -43.27 -14.85
CA SER A 340 -9.60 -43.02 -16.10
C SER A 340 -11.07 -43.43 -15.94
N ILE A 341 -12.01 -42.60 -16.35
CA ILE A 341 -13.45 -42.84 -16.21
C ILE A 341 -14.24 -42.53 -17.49
N LEU A 342 -15.37 -43.16 -17.61
CA LEU A 342 -16.42 -42.87 -18.58
C LEU A 342 -17.80 -43.09 -17.95
N ILE A 343 -18.72 -42.14 -18.13
CA ILE A 343 -20.11 -42.29 -17.67
C ILE A 343 -20.99 -42.80 -18.81
N THR A 344 -21.70 -43.87 -18.52
CA THR A 344 -22.54 -44.58 -19.51
C THR A 344 -23.94 -44.81 -18.94
N ASN A 345 -24.80 -45.45 -19.71
CA ASN A 345 -26.10 -45.96 -19.24
C ASN A 345 -26.22 -47.48 -19.49
N SER A 346 -27.28 -48.09 -19.01
CA SER A 346 -27.58 -49.52 -19.21
C SER A 346 -27.76 -49.93 -20.69
N SER A 347 -28.05 -48.96 -21.59
CA SER A 347 -28.13 -49.17 -23.03
C SER A 347 -26.77 -49.04 -23.74
N LYS A 348 -25.67 -48.97 -22.99
CA LYS A 348 -24.27 -48.83 -23.45
C LYS A 348 -23.98 -47.51 -24.19
N GLN A 349 -24.81 -46.49 -24.00
CA GLN A 349 -24.58 -45.16 -24.57
C GLN A 349 -23.68 -44.36 -23.63
N LYS A 350 -22.73 -43.59 -24.22
CA LYS A 350 -21.93 -42.60 -23.46
C LYS A 350 -22.79 -41.40 -23.08
N LEU A 351 -22.75 -40.97 -21.84
CA LEU A 351 -23.47 -39.82 -21.30
C LEU A 351 -22.61 -38.55 -21.21
N CYS A 352 -21.33 -38.65 -21.54
CA CYS A 352 -20.37 -37.52 -21.60
C CYS A 352 -19.42 -37.71 -22.80
N ASN A 353 -18.81 -36.62 -23.24
CA ASN A 353 -17.81 -36.67 -24.29
C ASN A 353 -16.54 -37.35 -23.76
N ASP A 354 -16.02 -38.32 -24.49
CA ASP A 354 -14.77 -39.04 -24.38
C ASP A 354 -14.29 -39.54 -22.99
N ASN A 355 -13.23 -40.31 -23.00
CA ASN A 355 -12.61 -40.87 -21.82
C ASN A 355 -11.96 -39.72 -21.00
N MET A 356 -12.27 -39.61 -19.72
CA MET A 356 -11.75 -38.59 -18.82
C MET A 356 -10.64 -39.20 -17.95
N VAL A 357 -9.46 -38.60 -17.97
CA VAL A 357 -8.36 -38.95 -17.08
C VAL A 357 -8.32 -37.94 -15.93
N LEU A 358 -8.58 -38.42 -14.72
CA LEU A 358 -8.50 -37.60 -13.49
C LEU A 358 -7.18 -37.93 -12.81
N SER A 359 -6.28 -36.96 -12.74
CA SER A 359 -4.91 -37.11 -12.24
C SER A 359 -4.64 -36.40 -10.91
N GLU A 360 -5.67 -35.86 -10.29
CA GLU A 360 -5.57 -35.18 -9.00
C GLU A 360 -6.69 -35.63 -8.06
N LYS A 361 -6.40 -35.68 -6.75
CA LYS A 361 -7.42 -35.89 -5.72
C LYS A 361 -8.45 -34.75 -5.73
N GLY A 362 -9.67 -35.02 -5.32
CA GLY A 362 -10.74 -34.05 -5.19
C GLY A 362 -12.10 -34.55 -5.66
N THR A 363 -13.09 -33.66 -5.61
CA THR A 363 -14.47 -33.94 -6.06
C THR A 363 -14.65 -33.42 -7.48
N TYR A 364 -15.18 -34.26 -8.36
CA TYR A 364 -15.43 -33.92 -9.77
C TYR A 364 -16.91 -34.06 -10.09
N ARG A 365 -17.49 -33.01 -10.69
CA ARG A 365 -18.80 -33.05 -11.30
C ARG A 365 -18.68 -33.39 -12.77
N ILE A 366 -19.38 -34.42 -13.20
CA ILE A 366 -19.40 -34.83 -14.59
C ILE A 366 -20.59 -34.18 -15.29
N THR A 367 -20.30 -33.54 -16.39
CA THR A 367 -21.29 -32.95 -17.32
C THR A 367 -21.16 -33.56 -18.71
N ALA A 368 -22.06 -33.25 -19.61
CA ALA A 368 -21.99 -33.71 -21.01
C ALA A 368 -20.68 -33.27 -21.71
N SER A 369 -20.06 -32.13 -21.25
CA SER A 369 -18.82 -31.60 -21.81
C SER A 369 -17.56 -32.12 -21.13
N GLY A 370 -17.62 -32.92 -20.06
CA GLY A 370 -16.48 -33.51 -19.38
C GLY A 370 -16.50 -33.38 -17.86
N ALA A 371 -15.36 -33.66 -17.23
CA ALA A 371 -15.17 -33.58 -15.78
C ALA A 371 -14.73 -32.18 -15.36
N GLN A 372 -15.45 -31.60 -14.42
CA GLN A 372 -15.08 -30.34 -13.79
C GLN A 372 -14.71 -30.60 -12.34
N LYS A 373 -13.44 -30.36 -11.97
CA LYS A 373 -13.01 -30.39 -10.58
C LYS A 373 -13.79 -29.32 -9.81
N GLN A 374 -14.50 -29.75 -8.77
CA GLN A 374 -15.15 -28.82 -7.88
C GLN A 374 -14.08 -28.27 -6.96
N SER A 375 -13.92 -26.96 -6.92
CA SER A 375 -13.18 -26.31 -5.83
C SER A 375 -13.89 -26.71 -4.53
N ALA A 376 -13.12 -27.05 -3.50
CA ALA A 376 -13.69 -27.26 -2.17
C ALA A 376 -14.47 -25.98 -1.82
N PRO A 377 -15.73 -26.07 -1.37
CA PRO A 377 -16.46 -24.87 -0.97
C PRO A 377 -15.66 -24.16 0.11
N VAL A 378 -15.48 -22.85 -0.05
CA VAL A 378 -14.66 -22.05 0.85
C VAL A 378 -15.57 -21.45 1.93
N PRO A 379 -15.20 -21.52 3.23
CA PRO A 379 -15.88 -20.78 4.28
C PRO A 379 -15.93 -19.28 3.96
N PRO A 380 -16.91 -18.52 4.48
CA PRO A 380 -16.96 -17.09 4.25
C PRO A 380 -15.74 -16.41 4.85
N THR A 381 -15.31 -15.32 4.25
CA THR A 381 -14.35 -14.39 4.87
C THR A 381 -15.09 -13.20 5.45
N VAL A 382 -14.59 -12.65 6.56
CA VAL A 382 -15.16 -11.47 7.20
C VAL A 382 -14.01 -10.52 7.54
N THR A 383 -14.08 -9.32 6.99
CA THR A 383 -13.11 -8.25 7.26
C THR A 383 -13.76 -7.23 8.19
N VAL A 384 -13.13 -6.98 9.33
CA VAL A 384 -13.53 -5.97 10.33
C VAL A 384 -12.49 -4.85 10.25
N PRO A 385 -12.90 -3.58 10.10
CA PRO A 385 -11.95 -2.47 10.05
C PRO A 385 -11.25 -2.29 11.40
N SER A 386 -10.02 -1.79 11.38
CA SER A 386 -9.24 -1.54 12.60
C SER A 386 -9.58 -0.22 13.28
N LYS A 387 -10.20 0.74 12.56
CA LYS A 387 -10.44 2.10 13.04
C LYS A 387 -11.81 2.63 12.60
N ALA A 388 -12.40 3.49 13.41
CA ALA A 388 -13.58 4.30 13.11
C ALA A 388 -13.49 5.62 13.87
N TYR A 389 -14.44 6.56 13.59
CA TYR A 389 -14.46 7.87 14.25
C TYR A 389 -15.80 8.13 14.92
N LEU A 390 -15.78 8.86 16.03
CA LEU A 390 -17.01 9.33 16.70
C LEU A 390 -17.87 10.11 15.70
N GLY A 391 -19.16 9.79 15.67
CA GLY A 391 -20.12 10.40 14.73
C GLY A 391 -20.03 9.89 13.29
N GLY A 392 -19.08 9.01 12.99
CA GLY A 392 -18.92 8.38 11.68
C GLY A 392 -19.57 7.01 11.59
N SER A 393 -19.18 6.24 10.58
CA SER A 393 -19.61 4.87 10.35
C SER A 393 -18.39 3.97 10.11
N PHE A 394 -18.61 2.65 10.18
CA PHE A 394 -17.64 1.63 9.78
C PHE A 394 -18.33 0.51 9.00
N THR A 395 -17.57 -0.19 8.18
CA THR A 395 -18.09 -1.26 7.31
C THR A 395 -17.43 -2.59 7.64
N ILE A 396 -18.24 -3.61 7.87
CA ILE A 396 -17.79 -5.01 7.95
C ILE A 396 -18.11 -5.67 6.61
N THR A 397 -17.11 -6.22 5.95
CA THR A 397 -17.26 -6.88 4.65
C THR A 397 -17.30 -8.39 4.81
N VAL A 398 -18.29 -9.03 4.20
CA VAL A 398 -18.44 -10.50 4.16
C VAL A 398 -18.34 -10.97 2.72
N SER A 399 -17.38 -11.85 2.44
CA SER A 399 -17.29 -12.52 1.14
C SER A 399 -17.65 -13.99 1.29
N SER A 400 -18.54 -14.49 0.43
CA SER A 400 -18.97 -15.89 0.43
C SER A 400 -19.48 -16.28 -0.96
N GLU A 401 -19.04 -17.45 -1.43
CA GLU A 401 -19.50 -18.03 -2.72
C GLU A 401 -20.88 -18.67 -2.63
N SER A 402 -21.41 -18.86 -1.43
CA SER A 402 -22.74 -19.43 -1.20
C SER A 402 -23.49 -18.69 -0.11
N ALA A 403 -24.82 -18.87 -0.05
CA ALA A 403 -25.66 -18.24 0.95
C ALA A 403 -25.19 -18.53 2.36
N LEU A 404 -25.26 -17.53 3.23
CA LEU A 404 -24.89 -17.68 4.64
C LEU A 404 -25.93 -18.51 5.38
N THR A 405 -25.46 -19.49 6.16
CA THR A 405 -26.29 -20.34 7.04
C THR A 405 -26.31 -19.82 8.48
N GLN A 406 -25.27 -19.06 8.88
CA GLN A 406 -25.20 -18.31 10.12
C GLN A 406 -24.53 -16.97 9.82
N ASN A 407 -25.11 -15.88 10.29
CA ASN A 407 -24.65 -14.55 9.92
C ASN A 407 -24.89 -13.47 10.98
N THR A 408 -25.00 -13.85 12.24
CA THR A 408 -25.16 -12.90 13.34
C THR A 408 -23.87 -12.69 14.09
N VAL A 409 -23.56 -11.42 14.37
CA VAL A 409 -22.41 -11.01 15.17
C VAL A 409 -22.86 -10.07 16.29
N SER A 410 -22.13 -10.05 17.38
CA SER A 410 -22.25 -9.07 18.45
C SER A 410 -21.26 -7.93 18.18
N ILE A 411 -21.75 -6.70 18.05
CA ILE A 411 -20.94 -5.50 17.93
C ILE A 411 -21.12 -4.71 19.22
N ASN A 412 -20.10 -4.70 20.04
CA ASN A 412 -20.12 -4.06 21.38
C ASN A 412 -21.37 -4.46 22.21
N GLY A 413 -21.72 -5.75 22.22
CA GLY A 413 -22.91 -6.29 22.91
C GLY A 413 -24.23 -6.17 22.13
N VAL A 414 -24.26 -5.46 20.99
CA VAL A 414 -25.47 -5.32 20.15
C VAL A 414 -25.44 -6.36 19.04
N THR A 415 -26.44 -7.23 18.96
CA THR A 415 -26.54 -8.25 17.91
C THR A 415 -26.91 -7.62 16.57
N LYS A 416 -26.14 -7.87 15.54
CA LYS A 416 -26.38 -7.45 14.15
C LYS A 416 -26.34 -8.66 13.20
N THR A 417 -27.15 -8.63 12.16
CA THR A 417 -27.17 -9.64 11.10
C THR A 417 -26.36 -9.12 9.93
N LEU A 418 -25.37 -9.89 9.46
CA LEU A 418 -24.55 -9.55 8.31
C LEU A 418 -25.13 -10.15 7.02
N VAL A 419 -24.94 -9.47 5.90
CA VAL A 419 -25.22 -9.98 4.55
C VAL A 419 -23.91 -10.10 3.77
N ILE A 420 -23.90 -10.90 2.69
CA ILE A 420 -22.76 -10.94 1.77
C ILE A 420 -22.57 -9.55 1.17
N GLY A 421 -21.34 -9.07 1.15
CA GLY A 421 -20.97 -7.71 0.74
C GLY A 421 -20.72 -6.80 1.93
N SER A 422 -20.86 -5.51 1.72
CA SER A 422 -20.59 -4.44 2.70
C SER A 422 -21.76 -4.27 3.67
N ASN A 423 -21.45 -4.27 4.97
CA ASN A 423 -22.41 -4.04 6.06
C ASN A 423 -21.96 -2.79 6.83
N THR A 424 -22.59 -1.65 6.57
CA THR A 424 -22.21 -0.36 7.18
C THR A 424 -23.06 -0.06 8.41
N PHE A 425 -22.40 0.37 9.49
CA PHE A 425 -22.98 0.67 10.78
C PHE A 425 -22.52 2.03 11.28
N ASN A 426 -23.39 2.80 11.94
CA ASN A 426 -22.98 4.04 12.60
C ASN A 426 -22.26 3.72 13.91
N VAL A 427 -21.18 4.42 14.19
CA VAL A 427 -20.43 4.29 15.44
C VAL A 427 -21.32 4.62 16.65
N SER A 428 -22.19 5.63 16.51
CA SER A 428 -23.14 6.05 17.55
C SER A 428 -24.12 4.97 18.02
N ASP A 429 -24.33 3.90 17.22
CA ASP A 429 -25.18 2.77 17.61
C ASP A 429 -24.51 1.88 18.67
N PHE A 430 -23.20 2.04 18.90
CA PHE A 430 -22.39 1.16 19.73
C PHE A 430 -21.59 1.88 20.82
N THR A 431 -21.21 3.13 20.62
CA THR A 431 -20.49 3.96 21.60
C THR A 431 -20.72 5.44 21.38
N SER A 432 -20.64 6.21 22.45
CA SER A 432 -20.67 7.68 22.42
C SER A 432 -19.34 8.32 22.83
N SER A 433 -18.29 7.54 22.99
CA SER A 433 -16.96 8.01 23.40
C SER A 433 -15.85 7.28 22.62
N VAL A 434 -14.68 7.90 22.59
CA VAL A 434 -13.45 7.23 22.09
C VAL A 434 -13.17 5.98 22.90
N GLY A 435 -12.58 4.97 22.26
CA GLY A 435 -12.33 3.67 22.89
C GLY A 435 -12.29 2.55 21.85
N THR A 436 -12.82 1.40 22.22
CA THR A 436 -12.82 0.22 21.37
C THR A 436 -14.21 -0.35 21.20
N ILE A 437 -14.62 -0.67 19.99
CA ILE A 437 -15.79 -1.47 19.65
C ILE A 437 -15.32 -2.89 19.38
N SER A 438 -15.84 -3.87 20.12
CA SER A 438 -15.59 -5.28 19.86
C SER A 438 -16.59 -5.84 18.84
N VAL A 439 -16.11 -6.69 17.93
CA VAL A 439 -16.95 -7.41 16.95
C VAL A 439 -16.71 -8.90 17.13
N LEU A 440 -17.72 -9.64 17.56
CA LEU A 440 -17.61 -11.04 17.92
C LEU A 440 -18.75 -11.84 17.30
N GLY A 441 -18.47 -13.05 16.83
CA GLY A 441 -19.50 -13.92 16.29
C GLY A 441 -18.97 -15.02 15.40
N THR A 442 -19.88 -15.66 14.66
CA THR A 442 -19.53 -16.66 13.66
C THR A 442 -20.39 -16.46 12.42
N VAL A 443 -19.73 -16.41 11.27
CA VAL A 443 -20.40 -16.37 9.97
C VAL A 443 -20.12 -17.69 9.26
N SER A 444 -21.15 -18.35 8.78
CA SER A 444 -21.07 -19.68 8.18
C SER A 444 -21.80 -19.73 6.83
N ASN A 445 -21.32 -20.57 5.95
CA ASN A 445 -22.01 -20.99 4.73
C ASN A 445 -22.05 -22.53 4.67
N SER A 446 -22.47 -23.10 3.55
CA SER A 446 -22.50 -24.56 3.34
C SER A 446 -21.12 -25.23 3.38
N ALA A 447 -20.06 -24.46 3.23
CA ALA A 447 -18.67 -24.92 3.21
C ALA A 447 -18.00 -24.94 4.59
N GLY A 448 -18.51 -24.16 5.54
CA GLY A 448 -17.94 -24.07 6.87
C GLY A 448 -18.18 -22.73 7.55
N SER A 449 -17.44 -22.47 8.60
CA SER A 449 -17.63 -21.32 9.49
C SER A 449 -16.35 -20.47 9.57
N LYS A 450 -16.53 -19.17 9.66
CA LYS A 450 -15.52 -18.19 10.01
C LYS A 450 -15.89 -17.55 11.33
N ASN A 451 -15.05 -17.70 12.32
CA ASN A 451 -15.17 -16.91 13.54
C ASN A 451 -14.76 -15.47 13.27
N VAL A 452 -15.59 -14.54 13.70
CA VAL A 452 -15.37 -13.11 13.65
C VAL A 452 -14.92 -12.68 15.03
N SER A 453 -13.71 -12.21 15.15
CA SER A 453 -13.17 -11.58 16.35
C SER A 453 -12.38 -10.38 15.87
N GLY A 454 -12.90 -9.19 16.08
CA GLY A 454 -12.29 -7.94 15.65
C GLY A 454 -12.44 -6.86 16.71
N SER A 455 -11.57 -5.88 16.64
CA SER A 455 -11.55 -4.71 17.52
C SER A 455 -11.39 -3.49 16.66
N ILE A 456 -12.31 -2.54 16.80
CA ILE A 456 -12.32 -1.28 16.05
C ILE A 456 -11.94 -0.17 17.03
N SER A 457 -10.80 0.46 16.82
CA SER A 457 -10.39 1.64 17.59
C SER A 457 -11.25 2.83 17.19
N VAL A 458 -12.03 3.39 18.11
CA VAL A 458 -12.83 4.59 17.89
C VAL A 458 -12.04 5.81 18.37
N ALA A 459 -11.69 6.68 17.44
CA ALA A 459 -10.98 7.93 17.69
C ALA A 459 -11.90 9.15 17.54
N GLU A 460 -11.44 10.32 17.98
CA GLU A 460 -12.09 11.58 17.60
C GLU A 460 -12.05 11.74 16.08
N LYS A 461 -13.09 12.36 15.55
CA LYS A 461 -13.12 12.70 14.11
C LYS A 461 -11.97 13.66 13.82
N PRO A 462 -11.05 13.31 12.91
CA PRO A 462 -9.93 14.19 12.58
C PRO A 462 -10.46 15.50 11.97
N VAL A 463 -9.75 16.59 12.22
CA VAL A 463 -10.01 17.86 11.53
C VAL A 463 -9.61 17.69 10.07
N ASN A 464 -10.51 18.06 9.15
CA ASN A 464 -10.20 18.04 7.73
C ASN A 464 -9.09 19.07 7.42
N THR A 465 -7.94 18.61 7.01
CA THR A 465 -6.79 19.41 6.59
C THR A 465 -6.46 19.22 5.10
N LEU A 466 -7.32 18.51 4.36
CA LEU A 466 -7.19 18.39 2.92
C LEU A 466 -7.40 19.73 2.23
N VAL A 467 -6.66 19.98 1.19
CA VAL A 467 -6.82 21.22 0.42
C VAL A 467 -8.11 21.23 -0.39
N THR A 468 -8.66 22.42 -0.58
CA THR A 468 -9.87 22.65 -1.37
C THR A 468 -9.61 23.54 -2.59
N ASN A 469 -8.43 24.15 -2.69
CA ASN A 469 -8.01 24.98 -3.82
C ASN A 469 -6.94 24.26 -4.64
N PHE A 470 -7.18 24.05 -5.93
CA PHE A 470 -6.25 23.39 -6.82
C PHE A 470 -4.86 24.04 -6.87
N ASN A 471 -4.79 25.37 -6.77
CA ASN A 471 -3.52 26.10 -6.84
C ASN A 471 -2.61 25.84 -5.63
N GLU A 472 -3.19 25.40 -4.50
CA GLU A 472 -2.43 25.06 -3.29
C GLU A 472 -1.74 23.70 -3.38
N LEU A 473 -2.09 22.87 -4.35
CA LEU A 473 -1.56 21.52 -4.48
C LEU A 473 -0.04 21.51 -4.63
N ARG A 474 0.59 20.75 -3.78
CA ARG A 474 2.01 20.36 -3.78
C ARG A 474 2.06 18.84 -3.91
N ILE A 475 2.01 18.37 -5.15
CA ILE A 475 1.84 16.97 -5.48
C ILE A 475 3.20 16.26 -5.41
N TYR A 476 3.29 15.16 -4.69
CA TYR A 476 4.40 14.23 -4.75
C TYR A 476 4.05 13.10 -5.71
N GLN A 477 4.77 13.00 -6.82
CA GLN A 477 4.54 11.97 -7.83
C GLN A 477 5.43 10.76 -7.58
N VAL A 478 4.85 9.55 -7.58
CA VAL A 478 5.56 8.28 -7.48
C VAL A 478 5.26 7.38 -8.68
N MET A 479 6.28 6.70 -9.18
CA MET A 479 6.11 5.55 -10.06
C MET A 479 6.10 4.28 -9.20
N VAL A 480 4.94 3.65 -9.04
CA VAL A 480 4.71 2.61 -8.03
C VAL A 480 5.76 1.51 -8.09
N ALA A 481 5.96 0.88 -9.27
CA ALA A 481 6.90 -0.22 -9.44
C ALA A 481 8.37 0.10 -9.11
N SER A 482 8.75 1.39 -9.08
CA SER A 482 10.13 1.82 -8.84
C SER A 482 10.35 2.49 -7.50
N PHE A 483 9.28 2.91 -6.80
CA PHE A 483 9.40 3.83 -5.68
C PHE A 483 9.94 3.14 -4.42
N GLN A 484 9.14 2.32 -3.76
CA GLN A 484 9.49 1.63 -2.53
C GLN A 484 8.90 0.23 -2.51
N ASP A 485 9.69 -0.76 -2.14
CA ASP A 485 9.29 -2.15 -1.88
C ASP A 485 8.96 -2.28 -0.39
N GLY A 486 7.69 -2.38 -0.07
CA GLY A 486 7.20 -2.55 1.31
C GLY A 486 6.79 -3.99 1.60
N ASP A 487 6.44 -4.77 0.58
CA ASP A 487 6.11 -6.18 0.68
C ASP A 487 6.94 -7.00 -0.33
N PRO A 488 8.11 -7.50 0.05
CA PRO A 488 8.99 -8.24 -0.86
C PRO A 488 8.41 -9.58 -1.35
N SER A 489 7.21 -9.94 -0.95
CA SER A 489 6.52 -11.14 -1.45
C SER A 489 5.73 -10.91 -2.75
N ILE A 490 5.52 -9.65 -3.11
CA ILE A 490 4.85 -9.21 -4.33
C ILE A 490 5.77 -8.28 -5.13
N GLY A 491 5.27 -7.72 -6.21
CA GLY A 491 6.01 -6.77 -7.05
C GLY A 491 6.38 -7.35 -8.42
N PHE A 492 6.54 -6.45 -9.37
CA PHE A 492 7.04 -6.84 -10.69
C PHE A 492 8.55 -7.07 -10.64
N THR A 493 9.05 -8.04 -11.38
CA THR A 493 10.49 -8.35 -11.48
C THR A 493 11.20 -7.57 -12.58
N GLN A 494 10.46 -7.00 -13.52
CA GLN A 494 10.99 -6.23 -14.65
C GLN A 494 10.06 -5.07 -14.97
N MET A 495 10.61 -3.97 -15.48
CA MET A 495 9.87 -2.81 -15.93
C MET A 495 10.45 -2.27 -17.24
N TRP A 496 9.61 -1.60 -18.03
CA TRP A 496 10.07 -0.88 -19.22
C TRP A 496 10.90 0.35 -18.82
N GLY A 497 12.09 0.46 -19.38
CA GLY A 497 13.03 1.54 -19.15
C GLY A 497 14.45 1.13 -19.51
N PRO A 498 15.44 2.02 -19.39
CA PRO A 498 16.84 1.73 -19.66
C PRO A 498 17.42 0.69 -18.69
N ASP A 499 17.02 0.76 -17.44
CA ASP A 499 17.23 -0.29 -16.44
C ASP A 499 15.95 -1.12 -16.38
N THR A 500 16.00 -2.30 -17.00
CA THR A 500 14.81 -3.17 -17.09
C THR A 500 14.42 -3.84 -15.79
N GLN A 501 15.17 -3.63 -14.70
CA GLN A 501 14.85 -4.22 -13.40
C GLN A 501 13.90 -3.32 -12.64
N THR A 502 12.83 -3.89 -12.12
CA THR A 502 11.98 -3.18 -11.17
C THR A 502 12.68 -3.11 -9.81
N LYS A 503 12.13 -2.28 -8.96
CA LYS A 503 12.55 -2.17 -7.55
C LYS A 503 11.56 -2.88 -6.61
N GLY A 504 10.59 -3.63 -7.15
CA GLY A 504 9.56 -4.32 -6.37
C GLY A 504 8.52 -3.40 -5.73
N GLY A 505 8.44 -2.16 -6.17
CA GLY A 505 7.59 -1.14 -5.54
C GLY A 505 6.11 -1.51 -5.51
N ASP A 506 5.45 -1.19 -4.40
CA ASP A 506 4.07 -1.57 -4.08
C ASP A 506 3.35 -0.53 -3.20
N LEU A 507 2.07 -0.78 -2.91
CA LEU A 507 1.25 0.10 -2.07
C LEU A 507 1.73 0.15 -0.61
N GLN A 508 2.31 -0.94 -0.08
CA GLN A 508 2.85 -0.96 1.27
C GLN A 508 4.06 -0.03 1.38
N GLY A 509 4.94 -0.03 0.39
CA GLY A 509 6.08 0.89 0.34
C GLY A 509 5.66 2.37 0.25
N ILE A 510 4.55 2.66 -0.42
CA ILE A 510 3.99 4.02 -0.43
C ILE A 510 3.41 4.39 0.94
N ILE A 511 2.70 3.47 1.62
CA ILE A 511 2.19 3.68 2.97
C ILE A 511 3.33 4.04 3.93
N GLU A 512 4.43 3.33 3.87
CA GLU A 512 5.62 3.59 4.70
C GLU A 512 6.27 4.95 4.40
N ALA A 513 6.08 5.48 3.19
CA ALA A 513 6.58 6.78 2.80
C ALA A 513 5.65 7.97 3.16
N ILE A 514 4.40 7.75 3.60
CA ILE A 514 3.47 8.85 3.93
C ILE A 514 4.08 9.86 4.94
N PRO A 515 4.72 9.43 6.04
CA PRO A 515 5.35 10.39 6.96
C PRO A 515 6.45 11.22 6.30
N TYR A 516 7.21 10.65 5.39
CA TYR A 516 8.22 11.34 4.60
C TYR A 516 7.59 12.39 3.69
N ILE A 517 6.57 12.03 2.92
CA ILE A 517 5.85 12.92 2.01
C ILE A 517 5.25 14.11 2.77
N LYS A 518 4.65 13.85 3.93
CA LYS A 518 4.11 14.89 4.81
C LYS A 518 5.20 15.83 5.32
N THR A 519 6.31 15.29 5.82
CA THR A 519 7.41 16.10 6.38
C THR A 519 8.16 16.87 5.30
N LEU A 520 8.14 16.41 4.07
CA LEU A 520 8.64 17.18 2.93
C LEU A 520 7.80 18.45 2.68
N GLY A 521 6.54 18.47 3.07
CA GLY A 521 5.61 19.58 2.88
C GLY A 521 4.66 19.40 1.69
N CYS A 522 4.60 18.21 1.10
CA CYS A 522 3.60 17.87 0.09
C CYS A 522 2.23 17.60 0.72
N ASN A 523 1.16 17.98 0.03
CA ASN A 523 -0.23 17.84 0.45
C ASN A 523 -1.09 17.03 -0.53
N ALA A 524 -0.46 16.42 -1.53
CA ALA A 524 -1.08 15.48 -2.44
C ALA A 524 -0.07 14.42 -2.90
N LEU A 525 -0.56 13.21 -3.14
CA LEU A 525 0.16 12.08 -3.69
C LEU A 525 -0.45 11.73 -5.05
N TRP A 526 0.37 11.68 -6.09
CA TRP A 526 -0.01 11.10 -7.38
C TRP A 526 0.78 9.82 -7.62
N MET A 527 0.05 8.73 -7.87
CA MET A 527 0.59 7.41 -8.20
C MET A 527 0.37 7.09 -9.68
N THR A 528 1.37 6.50 -10.37
CA THR A 528 1.15 5.87 -11.67
C THR A 528 0.05 4.81 -11.59
N PRO A 529 -0.57 4.38 -12.71
CA PRO A 529 -1.75 3.52 -12.66
C PRO A 529 -1.48 2.21 -11.91
N ILE A 530 -2.43 1.77 -11.12
CA ILE A 530 -2.36 0.55 -10.29
C ILE A 530 -3.37 -0.52 -10.71
N PHE A 531 -4.06 -0.31 -11.82
CA PHE A 531 -5.11 -1.20 -12.32
C PHE A 531 -4.54 -2.55 -12.76
N ASN A 532 -5.33 -3.61 -12.57
CA ASN A 532 -4.91 -4.97 -12.91
C ASN A 532 -4.64 -5.11 -14.41
N SER A 533 -3.40 -5.37 -14.75
CA SER A 533 -2.94 -5.60 -16.11
C SER A 533 -3.25 -7.02 -16.62
N ASN A 534 -3.58 -7.96 -15.71
CA ASN A 534 -3.69 -9.39 -15.99
C ASN A 534 -2.45 -9.96 -16.71
N GLY A 535 -1.28 -9.50 -16.30
CA GLY A 535 0.01 -9.87 -16.87
C GLY A 535 1.16 -9.63 -15.89
N SER A 536 2.38 -9.90 -16.33
CA SER A 536 3.58 -9.77 -15.49
C SER A 536 4.81 -9.34 -16.28
N ASP A 537 4.63 -8.82 -17.49
CA ASP A 537 5.74 -8.36 -18.30
C ASP A 537 6.20 -6.94 -17.90
N LYS A 538 7.30 -6.49 -18.47
CA LYS A 538 7.91 -5.20 -18.17
C LYS A 538 7.04 -3.99 -18.54
N LEU A 539 6.09 -4.16 -19.48
CA LEU A 539 5.17 -3.12 -19.88
C LEU A 539 4.01 -3.04 -18.87
N ASP A 540 3.54 -4.21 -18.38
CA ASP A 540 2.52 -4.28 -17.32
C ASP A 540 2.97 -3.57 -16.05
N ALA A 541 4.26 -3.71 -15.69
CA ALA A 541 4.85 -3.05 -14.53
C ALA A 541 4.77 -1.52 -14.55
N THR A 542 4.60 -0.91 -15.72
CA THR A 542 4.43 0.54 -15.83
C THR A 542 3.04 1.02 -15.36
N GLY A 543 2.05 0.12 -15.33
CA GLY A 543 0.66 0.39 -14.98
C GLY A 543 -0.21 0.91 -16.13
N TYR A 544 0.39 1.33 -17.25
CA TYR A 544 -0.32 2.05 -18.34
C TYR A 544 -1.09 1.15 -19.31
N PHE A 545 -1.10 -0.16 -19.10
CA PHE A 545 -1.80 -1.12 -19.97
C PHE A 545 -2.77 -1.97 -19.16
N ALA A 546 -3.85 -1.34 -18.67
CA ALA A 546 -4.83 -1.99 -17.85
C ALA A 546 -5.73 -2.97 -18.63
N TYR A 547 -6.04 -4.10 -17.99
CA TYR A 547 -7.07 -5.04 -18.38
C TYR A 547 -8.35 -4.84 -17.55
N ASP A 548 -8.22 -4.65 -16.23
CA ASP A 548 -9.36 -4.45 -15.33
C ASP A 548 -9.18 -3.17 -14.52
N TYR A 549 -9.98 -2.18 -14.84
CA TYR A 549 -9.96 -0.84 -14.22
C TYR A 549 -10.67 -0.77 -12.86
N PHE A 550 -11.28 -1.86 -12.41
CA PHE A 550 -12.01 -1.92 -11.14
C PHE A 550 -11.30 -2.75 -10.07
N ASN A 551 -10.13 -3.30 -10.38
CA ASN A 551 -9.30 -4.05 -9.46
C ASN A 551 -7.85 -3.60 -9.54
N ILE A 552 -7.12 -3.77 -8.42
CA ILE A 552 -5.69 -3.47 -8.33
C ILE A 552 -4.91 -4.65 -8.89
N ASP A 553 -3.78 -4.35 -9.53
CA ASP A 553 -2.84 -5.39 -9.95
C ASP A 553 -2.23 -6.07 -8.72
N PRO A 554 -2.29 -7.42 -8.64
CA PRO A 554 -1.75 -8.15 -7.48
C PRO A 554 -0.27 -7.90 -7.19
N HIS A 555 0.50 -7.43 -8.18
CA HIS A 555 1.89 -7.05 -7.97
C HIS A 555 2.04 -5.73 -7.20
N PHE A 556 1.01 -4.89 -7.16
CA PHE A 556 1.02 -3.65 -6.39
C PHE A 556 0.35 -3.80 -5.02
N GLY A 557 -0.52 -4.79 -4.82
CA GLY A 557 -1.20 -5.03 -3.56
C GLY A 557 -2.67 -5.43 -3.71
N THR A 558 -3.47 -5.10 -2.70
CA THR A 558 -4.90 -5.40 -2.66
C THR A 558 -5.75 -4.13 -2.58
N MET A 559 -7.06 -4.26 -2.79
CA MET A 559 -8.00 -3.16 -2.64
C MET A 559 -8.04 -2.63 -1.20
N GLU A 560 -8.00 -3.54 -0.22
CA GLU A 560 -7.97 -3.17 1.20
C GLU A 560 -6.70 -2.38 1.55
N LYS A 561 -5.57 -2.74 0.93
CA LYS A 561 -4.30 -2.01 1.10
C LYS A 561 -4.37 -0.62 0.48
N PHE A 562 -5.06 -0.48 -0.63
CA PHE A 562 -5.30 0.83 -1.24
C PHE A 562 -6.21 1.71 -0.37
N ASP A 563 -7.29 1.15 0.17
CA ASP A 563 -8.18 1.88 1.08
C ASP A 563 -7.44 2.32 2.36
N GLU A 564 -6.54 1.48 2.89
CA GLU A 564 -5.65 1.84 3.99
C GLU A 564 -4.73 3.02 3.60
N LEU A 565 -4.14 2.98 2.41
CA LEU A 565 -3.30 4.07 1.90
C LEU A 565 -4.06 5.38 1.82
N VAL A 566 -5.25 5.38 1.21
CA VAL A 566 -6.08 6.59 1.07
C VAL A 566 -6.46 7.14 2.44
N ALA A 567 -6.88 6.28 3.38
CA ALA A 567 -7.22 6.68 4.74
C ALA A 567 -6.04 7.36 5.45
N LEU A 568 -4.86 6.75 5.40
CA LEU A 568 -3.64 7.29 6.02
C LEU A 568 -3.18 8.59 5.35
N CYS A 569 -3.30 8.72 4.03
CA CYS A 569 -3.05 9.98 3.34
C CYS A 569 -3.96 11.09 3.87
N HIS A 570 -5.27 10.85 3.92
CA HIS A 570 -6.24 11.83 4.39
C HIS A 570 -6.04 12.21 5.85
N GLU A 571 -5.73 11.25 6.74
CA GLU A 571 -5.37 11.53 8.14
C GLU A 571 -4.13 12.44 8.27
N ASN A 572 -3.27 12.42 7.26
CA ASN A 572 -2.07 13.25 7.20
C ASN A 572 -2.26 14.53 6.38
N GLY A 573 -3.48 14.85 5.92
CA GLY A 573 -3.76 16.03 5.11
C GLY A 573 -3.20 15.94 3.68
N ILE A 574 -3.10 14.73 3.14
CA ILE A 574 -2.59 14.44 1.81
C ILE A 574 -3.74 13.96 0.92
N ASN A 575 -4.08 14.73 -0.11
CA ASN A 575 -5.02 14.33 -1.14
C ASN A 575 -4.44 13.20 -2.00
N VAL A 576 -5.27 12.28 -2.49
CA VAL A 576 -4.84 11.16 -3.34
C VAL A 576 -5.32 11.36 -4.77
N ILE A 577 -4.37 11.39 -5.71
CA ILE A 577 -4.60 11.53 -7.15
C ILE A 577 -4.16 10.23 -7.82
N LEU A 578 -5.10 9.57 -8.51
CA LEU A 578 -4.83 8.32 -9.22
C LEU A 578 -4.64 8.59 -10.71
N ASP A 579 -3.75 7.86 -11.35
CA ASP A 579 -3.51 7.98 -12.79
C ASP A 579 -4.52 7.16 -13.59
N GLY A 580 -5.26 7.81 -14.48
CA GLY A 580 -6.30 7.22 -15.32
C GLY A 580 -5.87 7.12 -16.79
N VAL A 581 -5.82 5.91 -17.31
CA VAL A 581 -5.51 5.64 -18.72
C VAL A 581 -6.81 5.43 -19.48
N PHE A 582 -7.49 6.50 -19.86
CA PHE A 582 -8.81 6.42 -20.51
C PHE A 582 -8.74 6.47 -22.05
N GLY A 583 -7.56 6.78 -22.58
CA GLY A 583 -7.34 6.89 -24.03
C GLY A 583 -6.86 5.60 -24.70
N HIS A 584 -6.33 4.65 -23.96
CA HIS A 584 -5.89 3.36 -24.48
C HIS A 584 -6.00 2.26 -23.41
N ASN A 585 -5.80 1.02 -23.77
CA ASN A 585 -5.87 -0.14 -22.88
C ASN A 585 -5.07 -1.32 -23.45
N LYS A 586 -5.11 -2.46 -22.78
CA LYS A 586 -4.34 -3.66 -23.18
C LYS A 586 -4.86 -4.36 -24.46
N GLY A 587 -5.86 -3.80 -25.15
CA GLY A 587 -6.51 -4.44 -26.31
C GLY A 587 -7.56 -5.50 -25.93
N LYS A 588 -7.65 -5.79 -24.60
CA LYS A 588 -8.71 -6.57 -23.97
C LYS A 588 -9.00 -5.89 -22.64
N VAL A 589 -10.26 -5.78 -22.27
CA VAL A 589 -10.70 -5.11 -21.05
C VAL A 589 -11.77 -5.96 -20.37
N ALA A 590 -11.66 -6.10 -19.06
CA ALA A 590 -12.71 -6.71 -18.25
C ALA A 590 -13.98 -5.86 -18.29
N SER A 591 -15.14 -6.49 -18.29
CA SER A 591 -16.41 -5.77 -18.21
C SER A 591 -16.57 -5.09 -16.85
N SER A 592 -17.31 -3.97 -16.83
CA SER A 592 -17.69 -3.30 -15.60
C SER A 592 -18.44 -4.27 -14.66
N PRO A 593 -18.06 -4.38 -13.39
CA PRO A 593 -18.68 -5.29 -12.44
C PRO A 593 -20.04 -4.78 -11.97
N SER A 594 -20.87 -5.66 -11.42
CA SER A 594 -22.10 -5.28 -10.73
C SER A 594 -21.76 -4.93 -9.27
N ARG A 595 -21.57 -3.66 -8.97
CA ARG A 595 -21.27 -3.13 -7.65
C ARG A 595 -22.06 -1.86 -7.39
N ASN A 596 -22.16 -1.47 -6.10
CA ASN A 596 -22.72 -0.16 -5.75
C ASN A 596 -21.89 0.95 -6.39
N GLY A 597 -22.57 2.00 -6.84
CA GLY A 597 -21.93 3.14 -7.52
C GLY A 597 -21.69 2.94 -9.02
N ILE A 598 -21.72 1.73 -9.56
CA ILE A 598 -21.58 1.43 -10.98
C ILE A 598 -22.95 1.43 -11.64
N LYS A 599 -23.16 2.36 -12.56
CA LYS A 599 -24.47 2.53 -13.22
C LYS A 599 -24.76 1.51 -14.34
N ASN A 600 -23.71 1.01 -14.98
CA ASN A 600 -23.81 0.19 -16.19
C ASN A 600 -22.96 -1.09 -16.08
N PRO A 601 -23.37 -2.08 -15.25
CA PRO A 601 -22.61 -3.31 -15.11
C PRO A 601 -22.59 -4.13 -16.40
N GLY A 602 -21.50 -4.86 -16.64
CA GLY A 602 -21.34 -5.72 -17.81
C GLY A 602 -20.94 -4.99 -19.10
N ILE A 603 -20.67 -3.67 -19.05
CA ILE A 603 -20.19 -2.92 -20.21
C ILE A 603 -18.71 -3.20 -20.45
N ILE A 604 -18.34 -3.25 -21.72
CA ILE A 604 -16.96 -3.28 -22.21
C ILE A 604 -16.76 -2.05 -23.10
N PRO A 605 -15.68 -1.26 -22.90
CA PRO A 605 -15.36 -0.11 -23.76
C PRO A 605 -14.79 -0.57 -25.10
N SER A 606 -14.48 0.37 -25.97
CA SER A 606 -13.64 0.09 -27.14
C SER A 606 -12.27 -0.45 -26.73
N THR A 607 -11.81 -1.49 -27.41
CA THR A 607 -10.47 -2.08 -27.21
C THR A 607 -9.47 -1.62 -28.28
N SER A 608 -9.85 -0.67 -29.11
CA SER A 608 -8.93 0.00 -30.04
C SER A 608 -8.00 0.97 -29.28
N ASN A 609 -6.80 1.17 -29.77
CA ASN A 609 -5.85 2.15 -29.27
C ASN A 609 -5.55 3.17 -30.38
N PRO A 610 -6.01 4.43 -30.22
CA PRO A 610 -6.76 4.98 -29.09
C PRO A 610 -8.19 4.44 -28.97
N VAL A 611 -8.76 4.57 -27.77
CA VAL A 611 -10.14 4.19 -27.47
C VAL A 611 -11.11 5.00 -28.32
N ASP A 612 -12.08 4.33 -28.95
CA ASP A 612 -13.10 4.99 -29.75
C ASP A 612 -14.28 5.43 -28.87
N TYR A 613 -14.39 6.72 -28.64
CA TYR A 613 -15.51 7.33 -27.95
C TYR A 613 -16.65 7.74 -28.88
N ALA A 614 -16.31 8.07 -30.11
CA ALA A 614 -17.26 8.64 -31.06
C ALA A 614 -18.23 7.59 -31.63
N ASN A 615 -17.71 6.41 -31.98
CA ASN A 615 -18.49 5.33 -32.60
C ASN A 615 -18.84 4.20 -31.61
N ASN A 616 -18.25 4.24 -30.38
CA ASN A 616 -18.56 3.27 -29.33
C ASN A 616 -19.08 3.98 -28.08
N SER A 617 -20.39 4.13 -27.97
CA SER A 617 -21.01 4.78 -26.80
C SER A 617 -20.76 4.10 -25.45
N ASN A 618 -20.27 2.88 -25.45
CA ASN A 618 -19.89 2.17 -24.22
C ASN A 618 -18.59 2.70 -23.62
N SER A 619 -17.71 3.30 -24.44
CA SER A 619 -16.45 3.85 -23.93
C SER A 619 -16.69 4.96 -22.90
N LEU A 620 -17.51 5.96 -23.24
CA LEU A 620 -17.85 7.03 -22.29
C LEU A 620 -18.53 6.49 -21.03
N LYS A 621 -19.49 5.56 -21.17
CA LYS A 621 -20.19 4.96 -20.01
C LYS A 621 -19.21 4.22 -19.10
N TYR A 622 -18.33 3.41 -19.68
CA TYR A 622 -17.35 2.61 -18.94
C TYR A 622 -16.39 3.49 -18.17
N TYR A 623 -15.71 4.41 -18.84
CA TYR A 623 -14.71 5.26 -18.18
C TYR A 623 -15.33 6.29 -17.24
N SER A 624 -16.56 6.72 -17.48
CA SER A 624 -17.33 7.50 -16.48
C SER A 624 -17.63 6.66 -15.23
N ASP A 625 -17.97 5.39 -15.38
CA ASP A 625 -18.17 4.49 -14.25
C ASP A 625 -16.84 4.21 -13.50
N VAL A 626 -15.72 4.07 -14.21
CA VAL A 626 -14.39 3.98 -13.60
C VAL A 626 -14.09 5.23 -12.77
N ALA A 627 -14.26 6.42 -13.37
CA ALA A 627 -14.00 7.68 -12.69
C ALA A 627 -14.83 7.84 -11.41
N ARG A 628 -16.12 7.50 -11.48
CA ARG A 628 -17.04 7.51 -10.34
C ARG A 628 -16.63 6.51 -9.26
N TYR A 629 -16.35 5.26 -9.67
CA TYR A 629 -16.07 4.14 -8.76
C TYR A 629 -14.95 4.46 -7.78
N TRP A 630 -13.81 4.89 -8.27
CA TRP A 630 -12.65 5.16 -7.42
C TRP A 630 -12.86 6.35 -6.47
N ILE A 631 -13.68 7.33 -6.87
CA ILE A 631 -14.05 8.43 -5.97
C ILE A 631 -15.08 7.97 -4.93
N THR A 632 -16.14 7.26 -5.35
CA THR A 632 -17.25 6.93 -4.45
C THR A 632 -16.93 5.79 -3.51
N GLU A 633 -16.26 4.75 -3.98
CA GLU A 633 -15.97 3.54 -3.19
C GLU A 633 -14.61 3.67 -2.47
N HIS A 634 -13.58 4.24 -3.12
CA HIS A 634 -12.21 4.26 -2.64
C HIS A 634 -11.69 5.66 -2.28
N LYS A 635 -12.54 6.68 -2.39
CA LYS A 635 -12.32 8.03 -1.83
C LYS A 635 -11.10 8.78 -2.37
N ILE A 636 -10.65 8.51 -3.58
CA ILE A 636 -9.61 9.34 -4.19
C ILE A 636 -10.08 10.78 -4.40
N ASP A 637 -9.15 11.73 -4.40
CA ASP A 637 -9.44 13.16 -4.49
C ASP A 637 -9.36 13.72 -5.89
N GLY A 638 -8.80 12.98 -6.81
CA GLY A 638 -8.65 13.45 -8.17
C GLY A 638 -8.00 12.45 -9.11
N TRP A 639 -7.85 12.89 -10.34
CA TRP A 639 -7.32 12.12 -11.44
C TRP A 639 -6.19 12.86 -12.15
N ARG A 640 -5.12 12.16 -12.48
CA ARG A 640 -4.23 12.50 -13.60
C ARG A 640 -4.63 11.65 -14.81
N PHE A 641 -4.70 12.20 -15.98
CA PHE A 641 -5.06 11.45 -17.18
C PHE A 641 -3.89 11.37 -18.14
N ASP A 642 -3.51 10.12 -18.41
CA ASP A 642 -2.47 9.80 -19.38
C ASP A 642 -2.94 10.14 -20.80
N GLN A 643 -2.08 10.78 -21.58
CA GLN A 643 -2.32 11.15 -22.98
C GLN A 643 -3.77 11.64 -23.21
N CYS A 644 -4.18 12.64 -22.44
CA CYS A 644 -5.58 13.11 -22.40
C CYS A 644 -6.15 13.49 -23.76
N TYR A 645 -5.31 13.83 -24.73
CA TYR A 645 -5.69 14.11 -26.10
C TYR A 645 -6.34 12.89 -26.81
N GLN A 646 -6.09 11.66 -26.38
CA GLN A 646 -6.65 10.46 -26.97
C GLN A 646 -8.16 10.30 -26.69
N VAL A 647 -8.69 11.01 -25.70
CA VAL A 647 -10.12 10.98 -25.34
C VAL A 647 -10.91 12.03 -26.15
N GLY A 648 -10.61 12.16 -27.42
CA GLY A 648 -11.42 12.95 -28.34
C GLY A 648 -11.06 14.43 -28.46
N LEU A 649 -9.98 14.88 -27.87
CA LEU A 649 -9.49 16.26 -28.00
C LEU A 649 -8.19 16.37 -28.77
N GLY A 650 -7.58 15.28 -29.08
CA GLY A 650 -6.25 15.36 -29.49
C GLY A 650 -5.84 14.56 -30.70
N ASP A 651 -4.65 14.74 -31.12
CA ASP A 651 -4.03 14.08 -32.23
C ASP A 651 -3.43 12.74 -31.84
N LYS A 652 -3.48 11.80 -32.76
CA LYS A 652 -2.65 10.59 -32.69
C LYS A 652 -1.16 10.91 -32.75
N ASP A 653 -0.84 12.07 -33.25
CA ASP A 653 0.51 12.43 -33.57
C ASP A 653 0.88 13.70 -32.81
N ASN A 654 1.47 13.55 -31.65
CA ASN A 654 1.98 14.64 -30.83
C ASN A 654 2.93 15.56 -31.58
N ASP A 655 3.55 15.09 -32.69
CA ASP A 655 4.54 15.80 -33.43
C ASP A 655 3.94 16.83 -34.41
N THR A 656 2.67 16.69 -34.77
CA THR A 656 2.07 17.56 -35.79
C THR A 656 1.31 18.74 -35.21
N GLY A 657 1.04 18.78 -33.90
CA GLY A 657 0.25 19.84 -33.26
C GLY A 657 -1.19 19.93 -33.78
N VAL A 658 -1.64 18.95 -34.53
CA VAL A 658 -3.02 18.85 -35.05
C VAL A 658 -3.78 17.93 -34.16
N PHE A 659 -4.73 18.47 -33.42
CA PHE A 659 -5.70 17.62 -32.72
C PHE A 659 -6.43 16.73 -33.72
N PRO A 660 -6.51 15.43 -33.53
CA PRO A 660 -7.38 14.65 -34.34
C PRO A 660 -8.74 15.28 -34.22
N LYS A 661 -9.30 15.61 -35.33
CA LYS A 661 -10.72 15.64 -35.48
C LYS A 661 -11.20 14.45 -34.66
N ASN A 662 -11.87 14.75 -33.55
CA ASN A 662 -12.48 13.77 -32.73
C ASN A 662 -12.92 12.62 -33.63
N THR A 663 -12.38 11.47 -33.41
CA THR A 663 -12.55 10.31 -34.26
C THR A 663 -14.05 10.12 -34.47
N GLY A 664 -14.56 10.66 -35.52
CA GLY A 664 -15.94 10.45 -35.89
C GLY A 664 -16.85 11.64 -35.79
N THR A 665 -16.39 12.85 -35.80
CA THR A 665 -17.21 13.79 -36.50
C THR A 665 -18.22 14.68 -35.77
N ASN A 666 -18.44 14.52 -34.46
CA ASN A 666 -19.47 15.33 -33.81
C ASN A 666 -18.96 16.48 -32.97
N GLY A 667 -17.64 16.64 -32.84
CA GLY A 667 -17.03 17.69 -32.03
C GLY A 667 -17.46 17.66 -30.56
N HIS A 668 -17.69 16.45 -30.01
CA HIS A 668 -18.14 16.28 -28.64
C HIS A 668 -16.98 16.36 -27.67
N ASN A 669 -17.15 17.11 -26.59
CA ASN A 669 -16.17 17.18 -25.51
C ASN A 669 -16.44 16.07 -24.48
N TYR A 670 -15.79 14.92 -24.61
CA TYR A 670 -15.96 13.77 -23.68
C TYR A 670 -15.38 14.06 -22.31
N TRP A 671 -14.35 14.91 -22.21
CA TRP A 671 -13.81 15.37 -20.92
C TRP A 671 -14.83 16.19 -20.13
N TYR A 672 -15.69 16.97 -20.79
CA TYR A 672 -16.78 17.65 -20.10
C TYR A 672 -17.73 16.64 -19.42
N ASP A 673 -18.10 15.57 -20.11
CA ASP A 673 -19.01 14.57 -19.54
C ASP A 673 -18.35 13.80 -18.39
N ILE A 674 -17.06 13.44 -18.51
CA ILE A 674 -16.30 12.77 -17.46
C ILE A 674 -16.12 13.71 -16.25
N ARG A 675 -15.83 14.99 -16.49
CA ARG A 675 -15.70 15.99 -15.43
C ARG A 675 -16.99 16.11 -14.61
N LYS A 676 -18.15 16.17 -15.28
CA LYS A 676 -19.43 16.23 -14.56
C LYS A 676 -19.65 15.02 -13.65
N VAL A 677 -19.22 13.84 -14.08
CA VAL A 677 -19.26 12.64 -13.23
C VAL A 677 -18.29 12.75 -12.05
N VAL A 678 -17.09 13.26 -12.27
CA VAL A 678 -16.08 13.46 -11.22
C VAL A 678 -16.58 14.48 -10.19
N GLU A 679 -17.10 15.62 -10.62
CA GLU A 679 -17.67 16.67 -9.75
C GLU A 679 -18.85 16.15 -8.92
N GLU A 680 -19.80 15.46 -9.56
CA GLU A 680 -20.94 14.83 -8.88
C GLU A 680 -20.47 13.84 -7.81
N ALA A 681 -19.49 12.98 -8.16
CA ALA A 681 -18.93 12.00 -7.24
C ALA A 681 -18.17 12.68 -6.10
N ALA A 682 -17.32 13.66 -6.38
CA ALA A 682 -16.52 14.36 -5.39
C ALA A 682 -17.37 15.15 -4.39
N SER A 683 -18.44 15.82 -4.86
CA SER A 683 -19.30 16.62 -3.99
C SER A 683 -20.16 15.81 -3.01
N SER A 684 -20.40 14.52 -3.31
CA SER A 684 -21.34 13.67 -2.56
C SER A 684 -20.69 12.67 -1.61
N ASN A 685 -19.35 12.60 -1.57
CA ASN A 685 -18.67 11.54 -0.81
C ASN A 685 -17.80 12.07 0.31
N GLY A 686 -18.08 11.57 1.52
CA GLY A 686 -17.18 11.67 2.65
C GLY A 686 -16.11 10.60 2.60
N ASN A 687 -15.00 10.84 3.28
CA ASN A 687 -13.94 9.86 3.45
C ASN A 687 -14.28 8.89 4.59
N LEU A 688 -13.86 7.65 4.52
CA LEU A 688 -13.74 6.58 5.52
C LEU A 688 -14.30 6.91 6.93
N GLY A 689 -15.62 7.06 7.03
CA GLY A 689 -16.30 7.44 8.28
C GLY A 689 -16.36 8.94 8.56
N THR A 690 -15.89 9.79 7.66
CA THR A 690 -16.08 11.25 7.68
C THR A 690 -17.10 11.67 6.62
N ASP A 691 -17.55 12.93 6.69
CA ASP A 691 -18.43 13.55 5.70
C ASP A 691 -17.69 14.51 4.75
N TRP A 692 -16.37 14.38 4.66
CA TRP A 692 -15.54 15.20 3.76
C TRP A 692 -15.81 14.83 2.31
N GLY A 693 -16.09 15.81 1.49
CA GLY A 693 -16.03 15.63 0.04
C GLY A 693 -14.60 15.43 -0.42
N THR A 694 -14.42 14.86 -1.59
CA THR A 694 -13.10 14.79 -2.25
C THR A 694 -12.89 16.04 -3.11
N LEU A 695 -11.62 16.29 -3.50
CA LEU A 695 -11.25 17.52 -4.22
C LEU A 695 -11.81 17.60 -5.65
N GLY A 696 -11.88 16.45 -6.34
CA GLY A 696 -12.35 16.40 -7.74
C GLY A 696 -11.35 16.96 -8.75
N TYR A 697 -10.06 17.05 -8.41
CA TYR A 697 -9.03 17.58 -9.31
C TYR A 697 -8.82 16.68 -10.53
N MET A 698 -8.69 17.30 -11.72
CA MET A 698 -8.46 16.59 -12.98
C MET A 698 -7.33 17.27 -13.74
N VAL A 699 -6.17 16.62 -13.83
CA VAL A 699 -5.01 17.09 -14.59
C VAL A 699 -4.69 16.18 -15.76
N GLY A 700 -4.55 16.70 -16.95
CA GLY A 700 -4.25 15.94 -18.16
C GLY A 700 -2.77 16.00 -18.54
N GLU A 701 -2.25 14.89 -19.04
CA GLU A 701 -1.00 14.91 -19.78
C GLU A 701 -1.28 15.20 -21.25
N HIS A 702 -0.78 16.35 -21.69
CA HIS A 702 -0.73 16.73 -23.11
C HIS A 702 0.69 17.20 -23.41
N TRP A 703 1.52 16.29 -23.88
CA TRP A 703 2.92 16.55 -24.13
C TRP A 703 3.10 17.41 -25.37
N HIS A 704 3.09 18.71 -25.20
CA HIS A 704 3.29 19.68 -26.28
C HIS A 704 4.00 20.95 -25.81
N GLY A 705 4.86 21.52 -26.64
CA GLY A 705 5.59 22.77 -26.33
C GLY A 705 4.81 24.06 -26.55
N ASP A 706 3.62 24.03 -27.13
CA ASP A 706 2.78 25.19 -27.41
C ASP A 706 1.69 25.34 -26.30
N SER A 707 1.69 26.49 -25.63
CA SER A 707 0.72 26.82 -24.58
C SER A 707 -0.72 26.85 -25.08
N THR A 708 -0.95 27.18 -26.34
CA THR A 708 -2.30 27.20 -26.92
C THR A 708 -2.84 25.79 -27.04
N VAL A 709 -2.00 24.83 -27.42
CA VAL A 709 -2.38 23.40 -27.49
C VAL A 709 -2.69 22.85 -26.10
N ILE A 710 -1.87 23.17 -25.09
CA ILE A 710 -2.11 22.78 -23.70
C ILE A 710 -3.43 23.35 -23.19
N GLN A 711 -3.72 24.62 -23.43
CA GLN A 711 -5.00 25.23 -23.05
C GLN A 711 -6.18 24.53 -23.72
N MET A 712 -6.10 24.23 -25.00
CA MET A 712 -7.17 23.53 -25.71
C MET A 712 -7.41 22.11 -25.18
N GLY A 713 -6.33 21.39 -24.91
CA GLY A 713 -6.39 20.06 -24.31
C GLY A 713 -7.07 20.08 -22.95
N SER A 714 -6.83 21.10 -22.16
CA SER A 714 -7.42 21.26 -20.82
C SER A 714 -8.87 21.73 -20.88
N VAL A 715 -9.09 22.80 -21.60
CA VAL A 715 -10.29 23.61 -21.42
C VAL A 715 -11.32 23.35 -22.49
N ASN A 716 -10.90 23.23 -23.72
CA ASN A 716 -11.72 23.08 -24.93
C ASN A 716 -13.14 23.73 -24.90
N ALA A 717 -13.44 24.48 -23.86
CA ALA A 717 -14.70 25.15 -23.65
C ALA A 717 -14.64 26.52 -24.34
N GLY A 718 -15.53 26.71 -25.30
CA GLY A 718 -15.63 28.01 -25.99
C GLY A 718 -14.52 28.32 -26.98
N TYR A 719 -13.59 27.41 -27.24
CA TYR A 719 -12.59 27.61 -28.27
C TYR A 719 -13.23 27.39 -29.63
N THR A 720 -13.55 28.47 -30.30
CA THR A 720 -14.24 28.53 -31.61
C THR A 720 -13.30 28.58 -32.81
N SER A 721 -12.04 28.19 -32.66
CA SER A 721 -11.11 28.16 -33.80
C SER A 721 -11.66 27.18 -34.83
N SER A 722 -11.86 27.68 -36.04
CA SER A 722 -12.27 26.87 -37.20
C SER A 722 -11.29 25.74 -37.52
N SER A 723 -10.07 25.79 -36.95
CA SER A 723 -9.03 24.77 -37.14
C SER A 723 -9.21 23.54 -36.26
N TYR A 724 -9.95 23.61 -35.14
CA TYR A 724 -9.98 22.55 -34.12
C TYR A 724 -11.37 21.96 -33.88
N GLY A 725 -12.34 22.34 -34.68
CA GLY A 725 -13.69 21.85 -34.58
C GLY A 725 -14.49 22.47 -33.42
N ASN A 726 -15.75 22.68 -33.63
CA ASN A 726 -16.66 23.17 -32.61
C ASN A 726 -17.21 21.97 -31.84
N THR A 727 -16.94 21.85 -30.55
CA THR A 727 -17.46 20.74 -29.77
C THR A 727 -18.92 20.96 -29.42
N SER A 728 -19.73 19.90 -29.45
CA SER A 728 -21.17 19.98 -29.13
C SER A 728 -21.42 20.47 -27.67
N ASN A 729 -20.43 20.34 -26.80
CA ASN A 729 -20.51 20.75 -25.40
C ASN A 729 -19.75 22.04 -25.10
N ALA A 730 -19.12 22.70 -26.10
CA ALA A 730 -18.31 23.90 -25.88
C ALA A 730 -19.09 25.04 -25.17
N ALA A 731 -20.39 25.14 -25.39
CA ALA A 731 -21.25 26.11 -24.73
C ALA A 731 -21.61 25.75 -23.27
N LYS A 732 -21.34 24.50 -22.85
CA LYS A 732 -21.73 24.00 -21.53
C LYS A 732 -20.63 24.13 -20.49
N GLY A 733 -19.37 24.10 -20.89
CA GLY A 733 -18.24 24.18 -19.95
C GLY A 733 -16.95 23.57 -20.47
N TYR A 734 -15.96 23.54 -19.64
CA TYR A 734 -14.59 23.04 -19.92
C TYR A 734 -14.48 21.52 -19.70
N GLY A 735 -13.32 20.94 -20.11
CA GLY A 735 -13.02 19.50 -19.94
C GLY A 735 -12.25 19.22 -18.66
N LEU A 736 -10.98 19.61 -18.59
CA LEU A 736 -10.10 19.34 -17.45
C LEU A 736 -9.85 20.61 -16.63
N ASN A 737 -9.60 20.45 -15.30
CA ASN A 737 -9.21 21.59 -14.48
C ASN A 737 -7.79 22.07 -14.79
N SER A 738 -6.91 21.19 -15.23
CA SER A 738 -5.49 21.49 -15.47
C SER A 738 -4.89 20.58 -16.52
N CYS A 739 -3.73 20.98 -17.04
CA CYS A 739 -2.79 20.12 -17.76
C CYS A 739 -1.37 20.37 -17.25
N PHE A 740 -0.46 19.41 -17.48
CA PHE A 740 0.96 19.64 -17.21
C PHE A 740 1.53 20.70 -18.11
N ASP A 741 2.32 21.61 -17.52
CA ASP A 741 2.88 22.77 -18.21
C ASP A 741 4.19 22.42 -18.95
N PHE A 742 4.11 21.59 -19.96
CA PHE A 742 5.27 21.29 -20.82
C PHE A 742 5.90 22.53 -21.47
N PRO A 743 5.15 23.54 -21.92
CA PRO A 743 5.75 24.79 -22.40
C PRO A 743 6.65 25.46 -21.36
N ALA A 744 6.20 25.55 -20.11
CA ALA A 744 7.00 26.09 -19.02
C ALA A 744 8.17 25.17 -18.68
N TYR A 745 7.95 23.85 -18.63
CA TYR A 745 9.01 22.87 -18.44
C TYR A 745 10.18 23.13 -19.42
N TYR A 746 9.90 23.13 -20.72
CA TYR A 746 10.96 23.34 -21.72
C TYR A 746 11.68 24.66 -21.53
N LYS A 747 10.98 25.77 -21.30
CA LYS A 747 11.59 27.09 -21.13
C LYS A 747 12.42 27.22 -19.86
N VAL A 748 11.90 26.69 -18.75
CA VAL A 748 12.60 26.72 -17.45
C VAL A 748 13.82 25.80 -17.48
N VAL A 749 13.66 24.56 -17.92
CA VAL A 749 14.77 23.60 -17.99
C VAL A 749 15.86 24.07 -18.94
N GLN A 750 15.52 24.66 -20.12
CA GLN A 750 16.51 25.23 -21.02
C GLN A 750 17.24 26.45 -20.39
N GLY A 751 16.57 27.22 -19.53
CA GLY A 751 17.17 28.33 -18.80
C GLY A 751 18.18 27.89 -17.73
N PHE A 752 17.75 26.96 -16.88
CA PHE A 752 18.51 26.48 -15.73
C PHE A 752 19.44 25.30 -16.03
N ALA A 753 19.07 24.44 -16.96
CA ALA A 753 19.77 23.24 -17.35
C ALA A 753 19.89 23.15 -18.88
N GLN A 754 20.09 21.95 -19.39
CA GLN A 754 20.04 21.66 -20.81
C GLN A 754 19.17 20.44 -21.04
N GLU A 755 17.97 20.70 -21.54
CA GLU A 755 17.08 19.63 -21.96
C GLU A 755 17.72 18.80 -23.11
N TRP A 756 17.33 17.52 -23.20
CA TRP A 756 17.84 16.63 -24.24
C TRP A 756 17.44 17.15 -25.64
N GLY A 757 18.40 17.25 -26.53
CA GLY A 757 18.16 17.78 -27.87
C GLY A 757 17.99 19.30 -27.95
N GLY A 758 17.85 19.99 -26.80
CA GLY A 758 17.72 21.44 -26.74
C GLY A 758 19.02 22.21 -27.02
N THR A 759 18.87 23.42 -27.50
CA THR A 759 19.98 24.36 -27.62
C THR A 759 20.14 25.14 -26.31
N THR A 760 21.33 25.53 -25.93
CA THR A 760 21.64 26.24 -24.68
C THR A 760 21.44 27.76 -24.78
N THR A 761 20.57 28.24 -25.65
CA THR A 761 20.38 29.67 -25.91
C THR A 761 19.53 30.39 -24.88
N GLU A 762 18.72 29.64 -24.14
CA GLU A 762 17.85 30.17 -23.09
C GLU A 762 18.63 30.51 -21.83
N ASN A 763 18.14 31.48 -21.06
CA ASN A 763 18.66 31.87 -19.76
C ASN A 763 17.55 31.83 -18.69
N ILE A 764 17.90 31.98 -17.41
CA ILE A 764 16.89 31.84 -16.35
C ILE A 764 15.77 32.87 -16.46
N THR A 765 16.06 34.08 -16.91
CA THR A 765 15.04 35.12 -17.08
C THR A 765 14.02 34.75 -18.14
N THR A 766 14.43 34.16 -19.28
CA THR A 766 13.47 33.70 -20.31
C THR A 766 12.53 32.64 -19.72
N GLY A 767 13.09 31.67 -19.02
CA GLY A 767 12.29 30.59 -18.35
C GLY A 767 11.36 31.15 -17.28
N LEU A 768 11.87 31.96 -16.36
CA LEU A 768 11.11 32.51 -15.25
C LEU A 768 10.08 33.56 -15.67
N SER A 769 10.40 34.39 -16.67
CA SER A 769 9.42 35.32 -17.24
C SER A 769 8.24 34.57 -17.88
N TYR A 770 8.48 33.40 -18.45
CA TYR A 770 7.39 32.54 -18.91
C TYR A 770 6.64 31.89 -17.76
N LEU A 771 7.37 31.33 -16.78
CA LEU A 771 6.80 30.63 -15.63
C LEU A 771 5.88 31.53 -14.79
N TYR A 772 6.29 32.76 -14.55
CA TYR A 772 5.59 33.71 -13.71
C TYR A 772 4.71 34.71 -14.48
N LYS A 773 4.10 34.28 -15.58
CA LYS A 773 3.09 35.11 -16.25
C LYS A 773 1.88 35.37 -15.34
N THR A 774 1.19 36.45 -15.60
CA THR A 774 -0.05 36.82 -14.87
C THR A 774 -1.20 35.85 -15.15
N TYR A 775 -2.24 35.93 -14.37
CA TYR A 775 -3.46 35.16 -14.59
C TYR A 775 -4.02 35.31 -16.00
N SER A 776 -4.08 36.56 -16.50
CA SER A 776 -4.60 36.86 -17.85
C SER A 776 -3.76 36.26 -18.98
N GLU A 777 -2.50 35.92 -18.70
CA GLU A 777 -1.59 35.39 -19.71
C GLU A 777 -1.39 33.89 -19.65
N LYS A 778 -1.53 33.29 -18.49
CA LYS A 778 -1.20 31.87 -18.25
C LYS A 778 -2.37 31.04 -17.75
N GLY A 779 -3.26 31.61 -16.97
CA GLY A 779 -4.41 30.90 -16.41
C GLY A 779 -5.43 30.55 -17.49
N TYR A 780 -6.12 29.43 -17.28
CA TYR A 780 -7.20 29.01 -18.15
C TYR A 780 -8.50 29.61 -17.66
N SER A 781 -9.17 30.39 -18.49
CA SER A 781 -10.51 30.92 -18.21
C SER A 781 -11.53 29.85 -18.56
N CYS A 782 -11.94 29.10 -17.55
CA CYS A 782 -12.89 28.00 -17.68
C CYS A 782 -14.32 28.49 -17.43
N LYS A 783 -15.22 28.14 -18.34
CA LYS A 783 -16.64 28.49 -18.25
C LYS A 783 -17.37 27.46 -17.40
N GLU A 784 -17.98 27.91 -16.31
CA GLU A 784 -18.83 27.09 -15.47
C GLU A 784 -20.24 26.90 -16.04
N ASP A 785 -21.00 25.94 -15.53
CA ASP A 785 -22.34 25.61 -16.01
C ASP A 785 -23.37 26.73 -15.79
N ASP A 786 -23.16 27.57 -14.79
CA ASP A 786 -23.97 28.75 -14.49
C ASP A 786 -23.63 29.95 -15.38
N GLY A 787 -22.61 29.79 -16.24
CA GLY A 787 -22.12 30.81 -17.16
C GLY A 787 -21.06 31.72 -16.58
N SER A 788 -20.68 31.58 -15.32
CA SER A 788 -19.51 32.25 -14.74
C SER A 788 -18.20 31.71 -15.29
N TYR A 789 -17.09 32.35 -14.94
CA TYR A 789 -15.78 31.94 -15.35
C TYR A 789 -14.86 31.87 -14.14
N GLU A 790 -14.12 30.74 -14.06
CA GLU A 790 -13.03 30.54 -13.09
C GLU A 790 -11.70 30.41 -13.83
N THR A 791 -10.62 30.75 -13.14
CA THR A 791 -9.29 30.65 -13.72
C THR A 791 -8.51 29.56 -13.03
N TYR A 792 -8.13 28.54 -13.80
CA TYR A 792 -7.28 27.46 -13.38
C TYR A 792 -5.88 27.61 -14.00
N TYR A 793 -4.87 27.11 -13.29
CA TYR A 793 -3.50 27.12 -13.75
C TYR A 793 -3.02 25.74 -14.20
N PRO A 794 -2.12 25.69 -15.20
CA PRO A 794 -1.42 24.45 -15.53
C PRO A 794 -0.58 23.97 -14.34
N ASN A 795 -0.38 22.65 -14.26
CA ASN A 795 0.45 22.02 -13.23
C ASN A 795 1.93 22.06 -13.66
N PHE A 796 2.78 22.68 -12.86
CA PHE A 796 4.20 22.82 -13.18
C PHE A 796 5.05 21.71 -12.56
N MET A 797 5.91 21.09 -13.36
CA MET A 797 6.85 20.02 -12.99
C MET A 797 8.25 20.30 -13.53
N LEU A 798 9.26 19.71 -12.90
CA LEU A 798 10.67 19.81 -13.36
C LEU A 798 11.15 18.51 -14.02
N SER A 799 10.60 17.37 -13.64
CA SER A 799 10.78 16.06 -14.25
C SER A 799 9.54 15.18 -13.99
N ASN A 800 9.49 14.04 -14.65
CA ASN A 800 8.52 12.98 -14.40
C ASN A 800 9.12 11.63 -14.83
N HIS A 801 8.33 10.57 -14.78
CA HIS A 801 8.75 9.20 -15.10
C HIS A 801 9.03 8.96 -16.63
N ASP A 802 8.71 9.91 -17.48
CA ASP A 802 8.94 9.89 -18.93
C ASP A 802 9.98 10.91 -19.41
N LEU A 803 10.40 11.82 -18.54
CA LEU A 803 11.45 12.82 -18.81
C LEU A 803 12.80 12.39 -18.21
N PHE A 804 13.84 13.15 -18.47
CA PHE A 804 15.11 13.03 -17.75
C PHE A 804 14.98 13.64 -16.35
N ARG A 805 15.77 13.13 -15.39
CA ARG A 805 15.95 13.81 -14.10
C ARG A 805 16.52 15.20 -14.34
N VAL A 806 15.94 16.22 -13.71
CA VAL A 806 16.45 17.59 -13.86
C VAL A 806 17.90 17.71 -13.34
N GLY A 807 18.27 16.92 -12.34
CA GLY A 807 19.66 16.83 -11.87
C GLY A 807 20.64 16.38 -12.95
N ASP A 808 20.27 15.39 -13.78
CA ASP A 808 21.07 14.96 -14.92
C ASP A 808 21.27 16.10 -15.92
N LEU A 809 20.20 16.84 -16.22
CA LEU A 809 20.21 17.94 -17.18
C LEU A 809 21.03 19.13 -16.69
N ILE A 810 21.01 19.42 -15.38
CA ILE A 810 21.89 20.43 -14.75
C ILE A 810 23.36 20.02 -14.92
N ASN A 811 23.71 18.79 -14.55
CA ASN A 811 25.10 18.33 -14.66
C ASN A 811 25.56 18.25 -16.13
N LYS A 812 24.68 17.92 -17.07
CA LYS A 812 24.95 17.94 -18.50
C LYS A 812 25.36 19.32 -18.99
N LYS A 813 24.69 20.38 -18.49
CA LYS A 813 24.99 21.78 -18.88
C LYS A 813 26.29 22.33 -18.28
N TYR A 814 26.48 22.08 -16.97
CA TYR A 814 27.51 22.76 -16.20
C TYR A 814 28.73 21.88 -15.88
N ASN A 815 28.57 20.57 -15.95
CA ASN A 815 29.59 19.56 -15.62
C ASN A 815 30.24 19.80 -14.24
N ASP A 816 29.44 20.25 -13.27
CA ASP A 816 29.92 20.55 -11.94
C ASP A 816 30.32 19.27 -11.16
N GLY A 817 29.78 18.10 -11.59
CA GLY A 817 29.85 16.82 -10.87
C GLY A 817 28.76 16.71 -9.80
N PHE A 818 28.13 15.53 -9.74
CA PHE A 818 26.95 15.31 -8.91
C PHE A 818 27.15 15.56 -7.41
N GLU A 819 28.35 15.36 -6.89
CA GLU A 819 28.66 15.55 -5.46
C GLU A 819 29.16 16.98 -5.13
N SER A 820 29.19 17.89 -6.10
CA SER A 820 29.69 19.23 -5.86
C SER A 820 28.67 20.14 -5.17
N ASP A 821 29.16 21.13 -4.42
CA ASP A 821 28.31 22.16 -3.81
C ASP A 821 27.58 23.01 -4.86
N ASN A 822 28.18 23.24 -6.02
CA ASN A 822 27.53 23.95 -7.11
C ASN A 822 26.34 23.18 -7.68
N TYR A 823 26.48 21.86 -7.87
CA TYR A 823 25.37 21.02 -8.29
C TYR A 823 24.19 21.10 -7.29
N ALA A 824 24.48 20.97 -5.99
CA ALA A 824 23.46 21.09 -4.96
C ALA A 824 22.77 22.47 -5.02
N LYS A 825 23.53 23.55 -5.07
CA LYS A 825 23.01 24.91 -5.11
C LYS A 825 22.16 25.19 -6.37
N ARG A 826 22.52 24.63 -7.54
CA ARG A 826 21.72 24.78 -8.78
C ARG A 826 20.37 24.12 -8.63
N ASN A 827 20.32 22.88 -8.10
CA ASN A 827 19.07 22.21 -7.78
C ASN A 827 18.23 23.02 -6.81
N MET A 828 18.84 23.56 -5.76
CA MET A 828 18.17 24.36 -4.73
C MET A 828 17.52 25.62 -5.31
N VAL A 829 18.20 26.35 -6.21
CA VAL A 829 17.60 27.53 -6.86
C VAL A 829 16.42 27.15 -7.73
N LEU A 830 16.51 26.05 -8.46
CA LEU A 830 15.44 25.60 -9.36
C LEU A 830 14.21 25.12 -8.59
N LEU A 831 14.42 24.36 -7.49
CA LEU A 831 13.33 23.91 -6.60
C LEU A 831 12.64 25.12 -5.90
N ALA A 832 13.39 26.15 -5.52
CA ALA A 832 12.80 27.39 -5.02
C ALA A 832 11.96 28.09 -6.11
N ALA A 833 12.42 28.10 -7.35
CA ALA A 833 11.65 28.66 -8.46
C ALA A 833 10.34 27.87 -8.68
N GLN A 834 10.37 26.55 -8.57
CA GLN A 834 9.16 25.72 -8.62
C GLN A 834 8.21 26.04 -7.45
N ALA A 835 8.73 26.13 -6.24
CA ALA A 835 7.92 26.39 -5.05
C ALA A 835 7.21 27.75 -5.09
N ALA A 836 7.76 28.75 -5.81
CA ALA A 836 7.16 30.08 -5.95
C ALA A 836 6.16 30.21 -7.12
N TYR A 837 5.85 29.11 -7.81
CA TYR A 837 4.91 29.12 -8.93
C TYR A 837 3.48 29.39 -8.49
N THR A 838 2.74 30.24 -9.22
CA THR A 838 1.30 30.45 -9.04
C THR A 838 0.55 29.32 -9.76
N GLY A 839 -0.13 28.47 -9.01
CA GLY A 839 -0.80 27.28 -9.51
C GLY A 839 -0.26 25.98 -8.89
N PRO A 840 -0.84 24.81 -9.20
CA PRO A 840 -0.40 23.52 -8.67
C PRO A 840 0.99 23.14 -9.14
N ILE A 841 1.77 22.47 -8.29
CA ILE A 841 3.10 21.95 -8.62
C ILE A 841 3.17 20.44 -8.38
N THR A 842 4.00 19.77 -9.19
CA THR A 842 4.32 18.36 -9.02
C THR A 842 5.81 18.18 -8.84
N ILE A 843 6.21 17.54 -7.75
CA ILE A 843 7.57 17.10 -7.44
C ILE A 843 7.64 15.61 -7.74
N TYR A 844 8.45 15.23 -8.71
CA TYR A 844 8.72 13.83 -9.00
C TYR A 844 9.70 13.28 -7.97
N TYR A 845 9.42 12.10 -7.39
CA TYR A 845 10.25 11.51 -6.35
C TYR A 845 11.74 11.50 -6.75
N GLY A 846 12.59 11.95 -5.85
CA GLY A 846 14.02 12.11 -6.08
C GLY A 846 14.46 13.52 -6.50
N ASP A 847 13.60 14.36 -7.07
CA ASP A 847 13.97 15.74 -7.41
C ASP A 847 14.28 16.54 -6.14
N GLU A 848 13.58 16.26 -5.04
CA GLU A 848 13.76 16.89 -3.74
C GLU A 848 15.10 16.58 -3.05
N ILE A 849 15.85 15.62 -3.58
CA ILE A 849 17.20 15.27 -3.12
C ILE A 849 18.28 15.49 -4.21
N GLY A 850 17.87 16.03 -5.34
CA GLY A 850 18.74 16.19 -6.52
C GLY A 850 19.20 14.85 -7.08
N ASP A 851 18.29 13.90 -7.22
CA ASP A 851 18.58 12.59 -7.79
C ASP A 851 19.02 12.69 -9.24
N HIS A 852 19.78 11.72 -9.68
CA HIS A 852 20.32 11.59 -11.04
C HIS A 852 20.43 10.13 -11.43
N ASN A 853 20.27 9.80 -12.67
CA ASN A 853 20.29 8.41 -13.13
C ASN A 853 20.90 8.23 -14.53
N ALA A 854 20.97 9.27 -15.35
CA ALA A 854 21.54 9.15 -16.69
C ALA A 854 23.06 8.98 -16.62
N THR A 855 23.56 7.91 -17.23
CA THR A 855 24.97 7.62 -17.39
C THR A 855 25.33 7.52 -18.87
N THR A 856 26.62 7.56 -19.19
CA THR A 856 27.11 7.30 -20.56
C THR A 856 26.73 5.89 -21.05
N THR A 857 26.47 4.95 -20.15
CA THR A 857 26.08 3.56 -20.45
C THR A 857 24.58 3.39 -20.63
N THR A 858 23.76 4.15 -19.92
CA THR A 858 22.30 4.15 -20.11
C THR A 858 21.89 4.99 -21.32
N GLY A 859 22.74 5.91 -21.74
CA GLY A 859 22.54 6.76 -22.92
C GLY A 859 21.55 7.90 -22.68
N TRP A 860 21.68 8.92 -23.51
CA TRP A 860 20.75 10.05 -23.55
C TRP A 860 19.65 9.85 -24.62
N GLY A 861 19.56 8.66 -25.20
CA GLY A 861 18.64 8.33 -26.29
C GLY A 861 17.26 7.80 -25.84
N THR A 862 16.99 7.80 -24.53
CA THR A 862 15.72 7.33 -23.99
C THR A 862 15.26 8.26 -22.87
N ASP A 863 14.01 8.63 -22.92
CA ASP A 863 13.31 9.50 -21.96
C ASP A 863 12.97 8.80 -20.64
N ASN A 864 12.97 7.48 -20.58
CA ASN A 864 12.56 6.71 -19.39
C ASN A 864 13.68 6.52 -18.35
N VAL A 865 14.81 7.23 -18.46
CA VAL A 865 15.94 7.11 -17.53
C VAL A 865 15.63 7.54 -16.09
N ALA A 866 14.58 8.35 -15.89
CA ALA A 866 14.18 8.83 -14.57
C ALA A 866 13.48 7.80 -13.69
N ARG A 867 13.33 6.55 -14.14
CA ARG A 867 12.67 5.46 -13.40
C ARG A 867 13.62 4.75 -12.42
N SER A 868 14.36 5.55 -11.64
CA SER A 868 15.27 5.08 -10.59
C SER A 868 14.50 4.64 -9.33
N SER A 869 15.19 3.93 -8.42
CA SER A 869 14.61 3.59 -7.11
C SER A 869 14.33 4.85 -6.29
N GLY A 870 13.20 4.90 -5.65
CA GLY A 870 12.90 5.95 -4.68
C GLY A 870 13.81 5.86 -3.45
N LYS A 871 14.18 7.02 -2.90
CA LYS A 871 15.02 7.12 -1.70
C LYS A 871 14.36 8.08 -0.71
N ILE A 872 13.91 7.56 0.43
CA ILE A 872 13.21 8.33 1.46
C ILE A 872 13.98 8.43 2.77
N SER A 873 15.17 7.83 2.84
CA SER A 873 16.05 7.84 4.01
C SER A 873 17.50 7.55 3.61
N GLY A 874 18.43 7.62 4.57
CA GLY A 874 19.83 7.30 4.32
C GLY A 874 20.52 8.29 3.36
N PHE A 875 20.12 9.56 3.40
CA PHE A 875 20.66 10.62 2.54
C PHE A 875 22.11 10.92 2.85
N ASN A 876 22.92 11.09 1.82
CA ASN A 876 24.24 11.66 1.95
C ASN A 876 24.16 13.17 2.27
N GLU A 877 25.30 13.83 2.50
CA GLU A 877 25.36 15.24 2.92
C GLU A 877 24.72 16.17 1.86
N ARG A 878 24.99 15.94 0.58
CA ARG A 878 24.40 16.69 -0.54
C ARG A 878 22.89 16.54 -0.57
N GLU A 879 22.40 15.30 -0.54
CA GLU A 879 20.97 14.97 -0.57
C GLU A 879 20.24 15.58 0.62
N GLN A 880 20.81 15.49 1.82
CA GLN A 880 20.26 16.14 3.02
C GLN A 880 20.15 17.65 2.87
N LYS A 881 21.15 18.29 2.24
CA LYS A 881 21.16 19.73 2.01
C LYS A 881 20.02 20.14 1.06
N ILE A 882 19.85 19.43 -0.05
CA ILE A 882 18.79 19.71 -1.03
C ILE A 882 17.42 19.41 -0.41
N HIS A 883 17.27 18.28 0.28
CA HIS A 883 16.03 17.89 0.94
C HIS A 883 15.53 18.92 1.95
N LYS A 884 16.40 19.35 2.88
CA LYS A 884 16.06 20.40 3.87
C LYS A 884 15.69 21.72 3.21
N TRP A 885 16.34 22.06 2.11
CA TRP A 885 16.01 23.25 1.36
C TRP A 885 14.64 23.13 0.69
N THR A 886 14.33 21.99 0.11
CA THR A 886 13.02 21.71 -0.50
C THR A 886 11.92 21.82 0.55
N GLN A 887 12.13 21.22 1.74
CA GLN A 887 11.19 21.35 2.88
C GLN A 887 10.95 22.83 3.21
N LYS A 888 12.01 23.64 3.34
CA LYS A 888 11.89 25.07 3.67
C LYS A 888 11.14 25.86 2.58
N CYS A 889 11.36 25.55 1.30
CA CYS A 889 10.65 26.17 0.19
C CYS A 889 9.14 25.80 0.19
N LEU A 890 8.81 24.52 0.46
CA LEU A 890 7.42 24.07 0.51
C LEU A 890 6.70 24.56 1.77
N GLU A 891 7.39 24.68 2.90
CA GLU A 891 6.90 25.32 4.12
C GLU A 891 6.52 26.78 3.84
N ALA A 892 7.43 27.58 3.30
CA ALA A 892 7.17 28.95 2.91
C ALA A 892 5.97 29.04 1.94
N ARG A 893 5.90 28.15 0.94
CA ARG A 893 4.75 28.10 0.03
C ARG A 893 3.45 27.80 0.76
N SER A 894 3.46 26.88 1.74
CA SER A 894 2.24 26.48 2.46
C SER A 894 1.68 27.58 3.36
N GLU A 895 2.55 28.39 3.91
CA GLU A 895 2.18 29.46 4.86
C GLU A 895 1.82 30.77 4.19
N HIS A 896 2.21 30.97 2.94
CA HIS A 896 2.10 32.25 2.25
C HIS A 896 1.34 32.14 0.92
N GLU A 897 0.09 32.56 0.92
CA GLU A 897 -0.80 32.51 -0.25
C GLU A 897 -0.23 33.26 -1.46
N ALA A 898 0.52 34.34 -1.25
CA ALA A 898 1.15 35.08 -2.33
C ALA A 898 2.07 34.20 -3.21
N LEU A 899 2.65 33.12 -2.64
CA LEU A 899 3.54 32.23 -3.40
C LEU A 899 2.77 31.30 -4.36
N TRP A 900 1.59 30.82 -3.98
CA TRP A 900 0.85 29.83 -4.79
C TRP A 900 -0.42 30.37 -5.48
N ASN A 901 -0.91 31.51 -5.05
CA ASN A 901 -2.14 32.14 -5.60
C ASN A 901 -1.95 33.65 -5.94
N GLY A 902 -0.74 34.19 -5.71
CA GLY A 902 -0.47 35.61 -5.93
C GLY A 902 -0.23 35.99 -7.39
N SER A 903 -0.49 37.27 -7.70
CA SER A 903 -0.08 37.88 -8.96
C SER A 903 1.46 37.95 -9.05
N ASN A 904 1.99 38.13 -10.25
CA ASN A 904 3.41 38.25 -10.50
C ASN A 904 3.73 39.54 -11.27
N GLU A 905 4.76 40.27 -10.81
CA GLU A 905 5.30 41.46 -11.48
C GLU A 905 6.81 41.31 -11.56
N GLN A 906 7.37 41.19 -12.77
CA GLN A 906 8.82 41.14 -12.97
C GLN A 906 9.44 42.49 -12.62
N ILE A 907 10.38 42.49 -11.68
CA ILE A 907 11.15 43.69 -11.26
C ILE A 907 12.53 43.75 -11.95
N ILE A 908 13.24 42.61 -11.99
CA ILE A 908 14.54 42.46 -12.62
C ILE A 908 14.54 41.23 -13.50
N GLY A 909 15.11 41.37 -14.71
CA GLY A 909 15.29 40.24 -15.65
C GLY A 909 16.64 40.34 -16.31
N GLU A 910 17.70 39.91 -15.65
CA GLU A 910 19.05 39.79 -16.20
C GLU A 910 19.30 38.33 -16.61
N LYS A 911 20.36 38.07 -17.34
CA LYS A 911 20.71 36.74 -17.84
C LYS A 911 20.72 35.67 -16.74
N ASP A 912 21.34 36.01 -15.56
CA ASP A 912 21.56 35.09 -14.46
C ASP A 912 20.90 35.58 -13.15
N PHE A 913 20.06 36.62 -13.21
CA PHE A 913 19.42 37.19 -12.06
C PHE A 913 17.99 37.62 -12.36
N TYR A 914 17.03 37.04 -11.62
CA TYR A 914 15.62 37.32 -11.78
C TYR A 914 14.99 37.73 -10.43
N VAL A 915 14.19 38.78 -10.47
CA VAL A 915 13.40 39.22 -9.31
C VAL A 915 11.96 39.49 -9.76
N ALA A 916 11.01 38.93 -9.04
CA ALA A 916 9.61 39.30 -9.21
C ALA A 916 8.97 39.62 -7.86
N LYS A 917 7.91 40.44 -7.91
CA LYS A 917 7.05 40.76 -6.79
C LYS A 917 5.75 40.00 -6.93
N LYS A 918 5.38 39.28 -5.89
CA LYS A 918 4.11 38.54 -5.79
C LYS A 918 3.20 39.21 -4.77
N VAL A 919 1.91 39.35 -5.09
CA VAL A 919 0.91 39.92 -4.21
C VAL A 919 -0.32 38.98 -4.16
N GLY A 920 -0.67 38.53 -2.98
CA GLY A 920 -1.81 37.63 -2.74
C GLY A 920 -2.04 37.44 -1.24
N GLY A 921 -3.24 37.04 -0.83
CA GLY A 921 -3.54 36.81 0.60
C GLY A 921 -3.27 37.99 1.52
N GLY A 922 -3.27 39.24 1.02
CA GLY A 922 -2.92 40.44 1.79
C GLY A 922 -1.40 40.63 2.00
N GLU A 923 -0.56 39.86 1.36
CA GLU A 923 0.89 39.82 1.50
C GLU A 923 1.62 40.33 0.23
N THR A 924 2.84 40.80 0.43
CA THR A 924 3.77 41.11 -0.66
C THR A 924 5.07 40.36 -0.44
N ILE A 925 5.46 39.53 -1.40
CA ILE A 925 6.69 38.74 -1.36
C ILE A 925 7.52 39.03 -2.61
N TYR A 926 8.80 39.39 -2.42
CA TYR A 926 9.74 39.43 -3.52
C TYR A 926 10.45 38.08 -3.61
N ILE A 927 10.35 37.40 -4.77
CA ILE A 927 11.09 36.20 -5.09
C ILE A 927 12.29 36.58 -5.93
N ALA A 928 13.49 36.13 -5.55
CA ALA A 928 14.74 36.47 -6.19
C ALA A 928 15.62 35.23 -6.41
N PHE A 929 16.11 35.06 -7.63
CA PHE A 929 16.92 33.92 -8.05
C PHE A 929 18.22 34.42 -8.68
N ASN A 930 19.35 34.14 -8.03
CA ASN A 930 20.68 34.42 -8.54
C ASN A 930 21.33 33.11 -9.00
N TYR A 931 21.46 32.91 -10.29
CA TYR A 931 22.05 31.69 -10.86
C TYR A 931 23.52 31.92 -11.33
N ASN A 932 24.09 33.11 -11.08
CA ASN A 932 25.52 33.37 -11.27
C ASN A 932 26.34 32.56 -10.25
N SER A 933 27.37 31.86 -10.72
CA SER A 933 28.16 30.95 -9.85
C SER A 933 29.24 31.66 -9.03
N SER A 934 29.51 32.96 -9.29
CA SER A 934 30.68 33.65 -8.70
C SER A 934 30.37 34.96 -8.02
N SER A 935 29.24 35.60 -8.28
CA SER A 935 28.92 36.91 -7.73
C SER A 935 27.55 37.04 -7.12
N SER A 936 27.47 37.74 -6.01
CA SER A 936 26.21 38.17 -5.40
C SER A 936 25.57 39.27 -6.26
N LYS A 937 24.23 39.32 -6.21
CA LYS A 937 23.39 40.35 -6.83
C LYS A 937 22.55 41.03 -5.75
N SER A 938 22.04 42.22 -6.03
CA SER A 938 21.22 42.98 -5.09
C SER A 938 20.03 43.64 -5.78
N PHE A 939 18.94 43.83 -5.04
CA PHE A 939 17.78 44.59 -5.46
C PHE A 939 17.21 45.37 -4.26
N SER A 940 16.34 46.33 -4.55
CA SER A 940 15.74 47.16 -3.50
C SER A 940 14.31 46.75 -3.20
N ILE A 941 13.94 46.82 -1.93
CA ILE A 941 12.58 46.68 -1.42
C ILE A 941 12.15 47.99 -0.74
N SER A 942 10.83 48.22 -0.68
CA SER A 942 10.30 49.32 0.10
C SER A 942 10.08 48.88 1.55
N GLY A 943 10.81 49.46 2.50
CA GLY A 943 10.63 49.13 3.93
C GLY A 943 11.54 47.98 4.37
N ASN A 944 11.05 47.23 5.36
CA ASN A 944 11.74 46.08 5.93
C ASN A 944 11.15 44.78 5.40
N GLY A 945 11.99 43.76 5.24
CA GLY A 945 11.58 42.45 4.81
C GLY A 945 12.31 41.34 5.55
N THR A 946 11.69 40.17 5.60
CA THR A 946 12.30 38.96 6.16
C THR A 946 12.35 37.89 5.06
N ASP A 947 13.49 37.25 4.89
CA ASP A 947 13.64 36.12 3.99
C ASP A 947 13.05 34.86 4.62
N LEU A 948 12.02 34.31 4.01
CA LEU A 948 11.30 33.13 4.46
C LEU A 948 12.15 31.84 4.39
N LEU A 949 13.25 31.85 3.61
CA LEU A 949 14.12 30.71 3.42
C LEU A 949 15.33 30.67 4.40
N SER A 950 15.67 31.79 5.03
CA SER A 950 16.84 31.92 5.92
C SER A 950 16.58 32.69 7.22
N ASP A 951 15.40 33.25 7.41
CA ASP A 951 14.99 34.12 8.54
C ASP A 951 15.84 35.41 8.65
N GLU A 952 16.65 35.74 7.63
CA GLU A 952 17.46 36.97 7.58
C GLU A 952 16.57 38.18 7.33
N SER A 953 16.85 39.26 8.05
CA SER A 953 16.11 40.53 7.92
C SER A 953 16.86 41.52 7.06
N PHE A 954 16.13 42.27 6.22
CA PHE A 954 16.67 43.27 5.30
C PHE A 954 15.94 44.60 5.49
N SER A 955 16.66 45.71 5.22
CA SER A 955 16.11 47.05 5.18
C SER A 955 16.54 47.76 3.90
N GLY A 956 15.60 47.99 3.02
CA GLY A 956 15.82 48.71 1.75
C GLY A 956 16.57 47.94 0.67
N THR A 957 17.67 47.30 0.98
CA THR A 957 18.46 46.53 0.01
C THR A 957 18.59 45.07 0.42
N VAL A 958 18.29 44.15 -0.51
CA VAL A 958 18.45 42.72 -0.36
C VAL A 958 19.61 42.22 -1.21
N THR A 959 20.53 41.51 -0.58
CA THR A 959 21.66 40.84 -1.28
C THR A 959 21.31 39.35 -1.45
N VAL A 960 21.44 38.87 -2.68
CA VAL A 960 21.23 37.46 -3.05
C VAL A 960 22.58 36.85 -3.42
N PRO A 961 23.14 35.94 -2.60
CA PRO A 961 24.43 35.30 -2.86
C PRO A 961 24.47 34.56 -4.21
N ALA A 962 25.67 34.20 -4.66
CA ALA A 962 25.86 33.37 -5.85
C ALA A 962 25.13 32.01 -5.68
N LEU A 963 24.51 31.52 -6.72
CA LEU A 963 23.72 30.27 -6.75
C LEU A 963 22.78 30.15 -5.53
N SER A 964 21.93 31.16 -5.35
CA SER A 964 20.95 31.15 -4.25
C SER A 964 19.62 31.78 -4.64
N ALA A 965 18.62 31.53 -3.82
CA ALA A 965 17.29 32.13 -3.92
C ALA A 965 16.89 32.79 -2.58
N ARG A 966 15.95 33.77 -2.66
CA ARG A 966 15.34 34.42 -1.49
C ARG A 966 13.86 34.68 -1.72
N PHE A 967 13.08 34.52 -0.66
CA PHE A 967 11.65 34.89 -0.62
C PHE A 967 11.47 35.95 0.46
N ILE A 968 11.38 37.20 0.07
CA ILE A 968 11.38 38.34 0.99
C ILE A 968 9.93 38.79 1.26
N LEU A 969 9.40 38.42 2.42
CA LEU A 969 8.12 38.95 2.91
C LEU A 969 8.32 40.39 3.41
N VAL A 970 7.65 41.33 2.78
CA VAL A 970 7.69 42.77 3.16
C VAL A 970 6.62 43.02 4.21
N LYS A 971 7.05 43.76 5.27
CA LYS A 971 6.17 44.18 6.39
C LYS A 971 5.74 45.65 6.21
#